data_b5e750bf8155983b5fe6522ae1c002ec
#
_entry.id   b5e750bf8155983b5fe6522ae1c002ec
#
_cell.length_a   1.000
_cell.length_b   1.000
_cell.length_c   1.000
_cell.angle_alpha   90.00
_cell.angle_beta   90.00
_cell.angle_gamma   90.00
#
_symmetry.space_group_name_H-M   'P 1'
#
loop_
_entity.id
_entity.type
_entity.pdbx_description
1 polymer ?
#
loop_
_entity_poly.entity_id
_entity_poly.type
_entity_poly.pdbx_seq_one_letter_code
_entity_poly.pdbx_strand_id
1 'polypeptide(L)'
;MSNLLRKILPALASILAPLGLLAAAGPGENVGTPDPLAWPAATRETHPWTRWWWLGSAVDKENLTRQLTLFQQAGLGGVEICPIYGAKGYEDRFIDFLSPPWMAMLAHTTLEARRLGLGVDLTTGTGWPFGGPFVTPADASSGVILKRYDLAGGGTLGDQLPDGQLQCLVAVSENGGQTDLTARVHDGRLDWTAPPGRWRLYSVIRSGPIQKVKRAAPGGAGDVLDPYSVKAMNDYLAVFDRAFAGYQGDMPRSHFHDSFEYFGATWTNDFLQEFATRRGYDLRTQLPALFGDGPDDSAARVKYDYRETIAELHETYMRRWKEWAHAHGSIVRNQAHGAPVNLVDLYANADIPETEIFGSVDERNVAMNKFSSSAAHVAGRRLASAESFTWLNEPFQATLSQVKQAADYLFLTGVNHIFFHGIPYSPAEAPWPGWQFYAAVNFGPAGGLWRDLPEFNAYVTRCQSVLQGGAPANDVLLYFPLHDIWQTPADLLMPFTIHNVEQWLGRHPFYAAATTLWQRGYGYDHVSDHLLAEATGGRGRVEIGGNTWRVVLVPECRLMPEPTLRKLVQLAHEGATILVLGRLPSDVPGWNDLEKRRAEFKALLDSIKFEPATDGNPQKATIGQGRFLVGADVDALLRAAGVPRESAVDLGLRFVRRTHAQGHHYFFANRGDHAVDGWVTLGISAKSAVILDPRYDHRAGVAAVRQGADGSTQVYLQLQPGESCILRTFAGQSVPGSAWPYSEPAGAPQPVAGTWQVQFVDGGPVLPAAHETPQLASWTTWDDAEARRFAGTARYTLEFDHPAGEAGDWLLDLGRVCESARVKLNGHAVGAFWCAPFQASVGQWLKPGKNTLEAEVTNLAANRVHDLDQRKVNWKYFYDANVLSRNYRPLDASNWPLFDSGLLGPVTLTPLKQLSL
;
A
#
# COMPACT_ATOMS: atom_id res chain seq x y z
N MET A 1 -41.44 -42.86 51.68
CA MET A 1 -42.37 -43.08 50.55
C MET A 1 -42.03 -42.13 49.47
N SER A 2 -41.35 -42.62 48.63
CA SER A 2 -41.54 -42.95 47.20
C SER A 2 -41.34 -41.77 46.29
N ASN A 3 -40.24 -41.90 45.52
CA ASN A 3 -40.16 -41.68 44.07
C ASN A 3 -40.15 -40.20 43.60
N LEU A 4 -39.27 -39.75 42.82
CA LEU A 4 -38.56 -40.45 41.72
C LEU A 4 -37.40 -39.62 41.24
N LEU A 5 -36.33 -40.28 40.99
CA LEU A 5 -35.21 -40.01 40.10
C LEU A 5 -35.60 -39.53 38.67
N ARG A 6 -34.65 -38.80 38.09
CA ARG A 6 -34.42 -38.43 36.68
C ARG A 6 -34.84 -37.00 36.34
N LYS A 7 -33.97 -36.16 35.81
CA LYS A 7 -32.87 -36.31 34.84
C LYS A 7 -31.90 -35.15 34.97
N ILE A 8 -30.66 -35.45 35.11
CA ILE A 8 -29.53 -34.54 34.83
C ILE A 8 -29.23 -34.72 33.34
N LEU A 9 -29.31 -33.67 32.58
CA LEU A 9 -28.68 -33.58 31.25
C LEU A 9 -27.71 -32.38 31.29
N PRO A 10 -26.44 -32.59 30.88
CA PRO A 10 -25.52 -31.48 30.76
C PRO A 10 -25.76 -30.71 29.44
N ALA A 11 -25.85 -29.40 29.54
CA ALA A 11 -25.83 -28.51 28.39
C ALA A 11 -24.43 -28.47 27.82
N LEU A 12 -24.25 -29.14 26.68
CA LEU A 12 -23.12 -28.89 25.78
C LEU A 12 -23.39 -27.57 25.04
N ALA A 13 -22.61 -26.56 25.37
CA ALA A 13 -22.53 -25.35 24.57
C ALA A 13 -21.78 -25.67 23.28
N SER A 14 -22.51 -25.74 22.17
CA SER A 14 -21.94 -25.83 20.84
C SER A 14 -21.37 -24.48 20.44
N ILE A 15 -20.08 -24.39 20.31
CA ILE A 15 -19.37 -23.28 19.64
C ILE A 15 -19.63 -23.46 18.15
N LEU A 16 -20.53 -22.67 17.59
CA LEU A 16 -20.69 -22.50 16.14
C LEU A 16 -19.69 -21.44 15.67
N ALA A 17 -18.64 -21.91 15.00
CA ALA A 17 -17.86 -21.06 14.14
C ALA A 17 -18.69 -20.68 12.91
N PRO A 18 -18.59 -19.44 12.39
CA PRO A 18 -19.25 -19.09 11.14
C PRO A 18 -18.51 -19.73 9.99
N LEU A 19 -19.07 -20.81 9.44
CA LEU A 19 -18.71 -21.32 8.13
C LEU A 19 -19.10 -20.27 7.09
N GLY A 20 -18.10 -19.72 6.39
CA GLY A 20 -18.33 -18.95 5.17
C GLY A 20 -19.20 -19.75 4.20
N LEU A 21 -20.22 -19.12 3.65
CA LEU A 21 -21.01 -19.67 2.55
C LEU A 21 -20.10 -19.87 1.33
N LEU A 22 -19.54 -21.05 1.21
CA LEU A 22 -19.21 -21.63 -0.09
C LEU A 22 -20.56 -22.09 -0.67
N ALA A 23 -21.03 -21.42 -1.71
CA ALA A 23 -22.13 -21.92 -2.51
C ALA A 23 -21.76 -23.31 -3.02
N ALA A 24 -22.44 -24.34 -2.51
CA ALA A 24 -22.29 -25.68 -2.99
C ALA A 24 -22.82 -25.72 -4.42
N ALA A 25 -21.92 -25.89 -5.39
CA ALA A 25 -22.31 -26.31 -6.73
C ALA A 25 -22.96 -27.67 -6.63
N GLY A 26 -24.15 -27.82 -7.23
CA GLY A 26 -24.86 -29.08 -7.31
C GLY A 26 -24.02 -30.16 -8.03
N PRO A 27 -24.26 -31.45 -7.75
CA PRO A 27 -23.53 -32.55 -8.40
C PRO A 27 -23.99 -32.66 -9.84
N GLY A 28 -23.19 -32.20 -10.83
CA GLY A 28 -23.52 -32.46 -12.22
C GLY A 28 -22.88 -31.59 -13.31
N GLU A 29 -22.02 -30.62 -13.00
CA GLU A 29 -21.20 -30.03 -14.06
C GLU A 29 -19.77 -30.56 -13.96
N ASN A 30 -19.32 -31.25 -15.00
CA ASN A 30 -17.91 -31.49 -15.25
C ASN A 30 -17.27 -30.12 -15.40
N VAL A 31 -16.74 -29.56 -14.31
CA VAL A 31 -15.84 -28.38 -14.36
C VAL A 31 -14.59 -28.88 -15.06
N GLY A 32 -14.55 -28.78 -16.37
CA GLY A 32 -13.39 -29.06 -17.18
C GLY A 32 -12.20 -28.30 -16.58
N THR A 33 -11.02 -28.89 -16.65
CA THR A 33 -9.78 -28.22 -16.21
C THR A 33 -9.75 -26.83 -16.85
N PRO A 34 -9.62 -25.73 -16.08
CA PRO A 34 -9.60 -24.37 -16.65
C PRO A 34 -8.58 -24.28 -17.78
N ASP A 35 -8.94 -23.63 -18.88
CA ASP A 35 -8.00 -23.38 -19.98
C ASP A 35 -6.74 -22.67 -19.45
N PRO A 36 -5.56 -23.30 -19.59
CA PRO A 36 -4.32 -22.72 -19.08
C PRO A 36 -3.92 -21.41 -19.74
N LEU A 37 -4.46 -21.10 -20.93
CA LEU A 37 -4.24 -19.85 -21.66
C LEU A 37 -5.27 -18.76 -21.30
N ALA A 38 -6.33 -19.08 -20.57
CA ALA A 38 -7.35 -18.12 -20.18
C ALA A 38 -6.97 -17.35 -18.92
N TRP A 39 -7.40 -16.10 -18.86
CA TRP A 39 -7.36 -15.31 -17.62
C TRP A 39 -8.33 -15.89 -16.59
N PRO A 40 -8.00 -15.80 -15.27
CA PRO A 40 -9.00 -16.06 -14.24
C PRO A 40 -10.20 -15.12 -14.39
N ALA A 41 -11.38 -15.58 -13.97
CA ALA A 41 -12.59 -14.76 -14.03
C ALA A 41 -12.40 -13.47 -13.22
N ALA A 42 -12.79 -12.36 -13.82
CA ALA A 42 -12.79 -11.08 -13.13
C ALA A 42 -13.88 -11.04 -12.04
N THR A 43 -13.55 -10.49 -10.88
CA THR A 43 -14.48 -10.24 -9.78
C THR A 43 -14.45 -8.76 -9.44
N ARG A 44 -15.40 -8.29 -8.67
CA ARG A 44 -15.43 -6.91 -8.18
C ARG A 44 -14.11 -6.51 -7.49
N GLU A 45 -13.51 -7.40 -6.72
CA GLU A 45 -12.25 -7.17 -6.02
C GLU A 45 -11.01 -7.20 -6.93
N THR A 46 -11.09 -7.81 -8.11
CA THR A 46 -9.98 -7.82 -9.08
C THR A 46 -9.94 -6.56 -9.94
N HIS A 47 -11.02 -5.79 -10.01
CA HIS A 47 -11.01 -4.46 -10.59
C HIS A 47 -10.29 -3.47 -9.66
N PRO A 48 -9.65 -2.40 -10.17
CA PRO A 48 -9.17 -1.31 -9.31
C PRO A 48 -10.34 -0.55 -8.70
N TRP A 49 -10.13 0.01 -7.52
CA TRP A 49 -11.09 0.84 -6.81
C TRP A 49 -10.60 2.29 -6.75
N THR A 50 -11.47 3.23 -6.33
CA THR A 50 -11.09 4.64 -6.19
C THR A 50 -11.60 5.22 -4.88
N ARG A 51 -10.81 6.11 -4.26
CA ARG A 51 -11.33 7.08 -3.30
C ARG A 51 -12.27 8.01 -4.03
N TRP A 52 -13.41 8.31 -3.40
CA TRP A 52 -14.47 9.16 -3.91
C TRP A 52 -14.83 10.23 -2.89
N TRP A 53 -14.17 11.37 -3.02
CA TRP A 53 -14.37 12.45 -2.08
C TRP A 53 -15.72 13.16 -2.33
N TRP A 54 -16.53 13.24 -1.28
CA TRP A 54 -17.77 13.96 -1.25
C TRP A 54 -17.53 15.37 -0.68
N LEU A 55 -17.21 16.35 -1.55
CA LEU A 55 -16.96 17.73 -1.17
C LEU A 55 -18.22 18.38 -0.61
N GLY A 56 -18.19 18.80 0.68
CA GLY A 56 -19.36 19.34 1.38
C GLY A 56 -20.48 18.33 1.58
N SER A 57 -20.28 17.07 1.19
CA SER A 57 -21.35 16.09 0.97
C SER A 57 -22.48 16.68 0.10
N ALA A 58 -22.17 17.62 -0.78
CA ALA A 58 -23.13 18.28 -1.69
C ALA A 58 -23.46 17.34 -2.86
N VAL A 59 -24.03 16.21 -2.53
CA VAL A 59 -24.36 15.12 -3.45
C VAL A 59 -25.86 15.00 -3.64
N ASP A 60 -26.28 14.51 -4.80
CA ASP A 60 -27.67 14.20 -5.12
C ASP A 60 -27.78 12.85 -5.83
N LYS A 61 -28.96 12.26 -5.78
CA LYS A 61 -29.20 10.90 -6.30
C LYS A 61 -28.91 10.75 -7.79
N GLU A 62 -29.23 11.76 -8.59
CA GLU A 62 -29.04 11.73 -10.04
C GLU A 62 -27.55 11.70 -10.40
N ASN A 63 -26.77 12.61 -9.82
CA ASN A 63 -25.33 12.69 -10.05
C ASN A 63 -24.58 11.50 -9.42
N LEU A 64 -25.03 10.98 -8.27
CA LEU A 64 -24.46 9.74 -7.68
C LEU A 64 -24.65 8.55 -8.63
N THR A 65 -25.87 8.34 -9.14
CA THR A 65 -26.17 7.28 -10.13
C THR A 65 -25.36 7.48 -11.40
N ARG A 66 -25.26 8.72 -11.92
CA ARG A 66 -24.48 9.05 -13.11
C ARG A 66 -23.00 8.69 -12.93
N GLN A 67 -22.36 9.10 -11.84
CA GLN A 67 -20.95 8.84 -11.61
C GLN A 67 -20.67 7.37 -11.38
N LEU A 68 -21.48 6.65 -10.60
CA LEU A 68 -21.32 5.21 -10.43
C LEU A 68 -21.45 4.46 -11.76
N THR A 69 -22.34 4.90 -12.65
CA THR A 69 -22.46 4.34 -14.01
C THR A 69 -21.19 4.58 -14.83
N LEU A 70 -20.64 5.79 -14.80
CA LEU A 70 -19.37 6.11 -15.45
C LEU A 70 -18.20 5.27 -14.89
N PHE A 71 -18.15 5.06 -13.58
CA PHE A 71 -17.12 4.25 -12.92
C PHE A 71 -17.19 2.78 -13.34
N GLN A 72 -18.41 2.23 -13.38
CA GLN A 72 -18.65 0.87 -13.87
C GLN A 72 -18.20 0.73 -15.34
N GLN A 73 -18.56 1.68 -16.21
CA GLN A 73 -18.15 1.70 -17.61
C GLN A 73 -16.63 1.85 -17.79
N ALA A 74 -15.98 2.57 -16.89
CA ALA A 74 -14.53 2.69 -16.87
C ALA A 74 -13.83 1.43 -16.32
N GLY A 75 -14.55 0.41 -15.83
CA GLY A 75 -13.99 -0.82 -15.32
C GLY A 75 -13.48 -0.74 -13.88
N LEU A 76 -14.00 0.21 -13.06
CA LEU A 76 -13.76 0.23 -11.62
C LEU A 76 -14.62 -0.84 -10.91
N GLY A 77 -14.11 -1.42 -9.81
CA GLY A 77 -14.80 -2.41 -9.00
C GLY A 77 -15.59 -1.81 -7.83
N GLY A 78 -15.29 -0.58 -7.46
CA GLY A 78 -15.97 0.07 -6.35
C GLY A 78 -15.37 1.42 -5.99
N VAL A 79 -15.95 2.02 -4.95
CA VAL A 79 -15.59 3.35 -4.45
C VAL A 79 -15.40 3.33 -2.94
N GLU A 80 -14.55 4.22 -2.42
CA GLU A 80 -14.47 4.57 -1.02
C GLU A 80 -15.02 5.98 -0.82
N ILE A 81 -16.12 6.08 -0.12
CA ILE A 81 -16.71 7.38 0.21
C ILE A 81 -15.90 8.03 1.33
N CYS A 82 -15.35 9.22 1.05
CA CYS A 82 -14.68 10.06 2.02
C CYS A 82 -15.32 11.46 2.02
N PRO A 83 -16.16 11.82 3.02
CA PRO A 83 -16.71 13.15 3.15
C PRO A 83 -15.63 14.15 3.55
N ILE A 84 -15.57 15.29 2.86
CA ILE A 84 -14.61 16.37 3.13
C ILE A 84 -15.25 17.75 3.00
N TYR A 85 -14.48 18.82 3.30
CA TYR A 85 -14.90 20.21 3.08
C TYR A 85 -15.53 20.41 1.70
N GLY A 86 -16.19 21.54 1.50
CA GLY A 86 -17.02 21.78 0.30
C GLY A 86 -16.39 22.64 -0.78
N ALA A 87 -17.16 22.88 -1.83
CA ALA A 87 -16.90 23.84 -2.89
C ALA A 87 -17.67 25.15 -2.61
N LYS A 88 -17.00 26.32 -2.80
CA LYS A 88 -17.60 27.65 -2.62
C LYS A 88 -18.66 27.92 -3.69
N GLY A 89 -19.80 28.45 -3.27
CA GLY A 89 -20.97 28.72 -4.12
C GLY A 89 -21.94 27.52 -4.23
N TYR A 90 -21.68 26.44 -3.46
CA TYR A 90 -22.55 25.26 -3.37
C TYR A 90 -23.01 24.97 -1.94
N GLU A 91 -22.86 25.93 -1.03
CA GLU A 91 -23.14 25.78 0.41
C GLU A 91 -24.59 25.41 0.70
N ASP A 92 -25.53 25.84 -0.13
CA ASP A 92 -26.96 25.49 -0.05
C ASP A 92 -27.24 24.00 -0.30
N ARG A 93 -26.27 23.27 -0.86
CA ARG A 93 -26.34 21.82 -1.10
C ARG A 93 -25.59 20.99 -0.07
N PHE A 94 -24.91 21.61 0.88
CA PHE A 94 -24.14 20.88 1.88
C PHE A 94 -25.04 20.05 2.77
N ILE A 95 -24.61 18.82 3.03
CA ILE A 95 -25.35 17.89 3.88
C ILE A 95 -24.47 17.52 5.07
N ASP A 96 -24.96 17.73 6.27
CA ASP A 96 -24.25 17.40 7.49
C ASP A 96 -24.03 15.89 7.61
N PHE A 97 -22.80 15.51 7.94
CA PHE A 97 -22.37 14.13 8.11
C PHE A 97 -23.24 13.38 9.14
N LEU A 98 -23.62 12.15 8.82
CA LEU A 98 -24.49 11.26 9.61
C LEU A 98 -25.90 11.80 9.85
N SER A 99 -26.29 12.94 9.28
CA SER A 99 -27.69 13.39 9.33
C SER A 99 -28.62 12.47 8.53
N PRO A 100 -29.93 12.46 8.78
CA PRO A 100 -30.87 11.64 8.01
C PRO A 100 -30.78 11.85 6.48
N PRO A 101 -30.64 13.10 5.94
CA PRO A 101 -30.37 13.30 4.51
C PRO A 101 -29.08 12.64 4.04
N TRP A 102 -27.99 12.74 4.83
CA TRP A 102 -26.71 12.10 4.50
C TRP A 102 -26.84 10.58 4.43
N MET A 103 -27.50 9.98 5.44
CA MET A 103 -27.75 8.53 5.48
C MET A 103 -28.64 8.08 4.30
N ALA A 104 -29.55 8.93 3.83
CA ALA A 104 -30.35 8.64 2.64
C ALA A 104 -29.52 8.67 1.34
N MET A 105 -28.49 9.54 1.24
CA MET A 105 -27.55 9.52 0.11
C MET A 105 -26.63 8.30 0.17
N LEU A 106 -26.13 7.91 1.34
CA LEU A 106 -25.37 6.68 1.51
C LEU A 106 -26.20 5.45 1.09
N ALA A 107 -27.46 5.36 1.56
CA ALA A 107 -28.35 4.25 1.20
C ALA A 107 -28.59 4.19 -0.32
N HIS A 108 -28.86 5.33 -0.96
CA HIS A 108 -28.97 5.38 -2.42
C HIS A 108 -27.70 4.88 -3.12
N THR A 109 -26.53 5.33 -2.64
CA THR A 109 -25.23 4.98 -3.22
C THR A 109 -24.96 3.48 -3.11
N THR A 110 -25.17 2.86 -1.95
CA THR A 110 -24.91 1.43 -1.76
C THR A 110 -25.88 0.56 -2.57
N LEU A 111 -27.15 0.96 -2.70
CA LEU A 111 -28.13 0.26 -3.53
C LEU A 111 -27.83 0.37 -5.02
N GLU A 112 -27.44 1.55 -5.50
CA GLU A 112 -27.05 1.77 -6.90
C GLU A 112 -25.73 1.06 -7.22
N ALA A 113 -24.75 1.10 -6.33
CA ALA A 113 -23.50 0.36 -6.50
C ALA A 113 -23.78 -1.14 -6.63
N ARG A 114 -24.63 -1.72 -5.77
CA ARG A 114 -25.07 -3.13 -5.90
C ARG A 114 -25.72 -3.40 -7.25
N ARG A 115 -26.64 -2.54 -7.71
CA ARG A 115 -27.31 -2.68 -9.01
C ARG A 115 -26.29 -2.72 -10.17
N LEU A 116 -25.20 -1.94 -10.06
CA LEU A 116 -24.14 -1.85 -11.07
C LEU A 116 -23.00 -2.88 -10.87
N GLY A 117 -23.06 -3.74 -9.84
CA GLY A 117 -22.01 -4.70 -9.52
C GLY A 117 -20.78 -4.10 -8.87
N LEU A 118 -20.88 -2.85 -8.39
CA LEU A 118 -19.81 -2.15 -7.68
C LEU A 118 -19.88 -2.39 -6.16
N GLY A 119 -18.73 -2.20 -5.48
CA GLY A 119 -18.68 -2.17 -4.02
C GLY A 119 -18.57 -0.75 -3.48
N VAL A 120 -18.88 -0.63 -2.18
CA VAL A 120 -18.74 0.65 -1.45
C VAL A 120 -17.96 0.40 -0.17
N ASP A 121 -16.88 1.14 0.03
CA ASP A 121 -16.18 1.31 1.29
C ASP A 121 -16.50 2.70 1.85
N LEU A 122 -16.29 2.91 3.15
CA LEU A 122 -16.60 4.16 3.83
C LEU A 122 -15.53 4.50 4.86
N THR A 123 -15.04 5.75 4.87
CA THR A 123 -14.23 6.24 5.99
C THR A 123 -15.09 6.31 7.26
N THR A 124 -14.56 5.86 8.43
CA THR A 124 -15.29 5.98 9.70
C THR A 124 -15.09 7.38 10.28
N GLY A 125 -15.52 8.41 9.52
CA GLY A 125 -15.39 9.83 9.86
C GLY A 125 -15.47 10.72 8.65
N THR A 126 -15.05 11.97 8.82
CA THR A 126 -14.88 12.93 7.75
C THR A 126 -13.43 13.39 7.69
N GLY A 127 -12.87 13.57 6.49
CA GLY A 127 -11.43 13.80 6.39
C GLY A 127 -10.64 12.75 7.17
N TRP A 128 -9.62 13.18 7.91
CA TRP A 128 -8.78 12.32 8.75
C TRP A 128 -8.03 13.12 9.83
N PRO A 129 -7.52 12.51 10.94
CA PRO A 129 -7.89 11.17 11.43
C PRO A 129 -9.29 11.15 12.07
N PHE A 130 -9.69 10.05 12.71
CA PHE A 130 -11.00 9.92 13.37
C PHE A 130 -11.23 11.04 14.37
N GLY A 131 -12.44 11.59 14.38
CA GLY A 131 -12.85 12.68 15.25
C GLY A 131 -14.15 13.32 14.79
N GLY A 132 -14.51 14.45 15.41
CA GLY A 132 -15.73 15.17 15.04
C GLY A 132 -16.32 15.98 16.19
N PRO A 133 -17.48 16.62 15.98
CA PRO A 133 -18.10 17.52 16.97
C PRO A 133 -18.62 16.78 18.21
N PHE A 134 -18.72 15.46 18.15
CA PHE A 134 -19.17 14.60 19.22
C PHE A 134 -18.04 14.04 20.08
N VAL A 135 -16.77 14.38 19.78
CA VAL A 135 -15.63 14.04 20.63
C VAL A 135 -15.55 15.04 21.77
N THR A 136 -15.67 14.55 23.02
CA THR A 136 -15.55 15.40 24.19
C THR A 136 -14.08 15.70 24.51
N PRO A 137 -13.76 16.75 25.27
CA PRO A 137 -12.38 17.03 25.67
C PRO A 137 -11.72 15.88 26.44
N ALA A 138 -12.50 15.01 27.11
CA ALA A 138 -12.02 13.83 27.80
C ALA A 138 -11.64 12.69 26.84
N ASP A 139 -12.32 12.61 25.69
CA ASP A 139 -12.10 11.58 24.67
C ASP A 139 -11.19 12.07 23.53
N ALA A 140 -10.73 13.33 23.61
CA ALA A 140 -9.89 13.94 22.58
C ALA A 140 -8.41 13.58 22.73
N SER A 141 -7.70 13.54 21.62
CA SER A 141 -6.27 13.33 21.55
C SER A 141 -5.50 14.31 22.45
N SER A 142 -4.48 13.80 23.15
CA SER A 142 -3.72 14.58 24.12
C SER A 142 -2.24 14.26 24.05
N GLY A 143 -1.43 15.28 24.37
CA GLY A 143 -0.01 15.17 24.57
C GLY A 143 0.38 15.13 26.06
N VAL A 144 1.66 14.91 26.33
CA VAL A 144 2.24 15.03 27.65
C VAL A 144 3.29 16.13 27.71
N ILE A 145 3.20 16.98 28.74
CA ILE A 145 4.22 17.95 29.09
C ILE A 145 5.04 17.36 30.22
N LEU A 146 6.33 17.17 29.99
CA LEU A 146 7.31 16.73 30.98
C LEU A 146 8.14 17.95 31.42
N LYS A 147 8.04 18.34 32.70
CA LYS A 147 8.78 19.49 33.23
C LYS A 147 9.51 19.17 34.52
N ARG A 148 10.75 19.61 34.58
CA ARG A 148 11.66 19.38 35.70
C ARG A 148 11.95 20.69 36.43
N TYR A 149 12.06 20.61 37.76
CA TYR A 149 12.43 21.73 38.64
C TYR A 149 13.50 21.29 39.63
N ASP A 150 14.46 22.16 39.91
CA ASP A 150 15.49 21.90 40.95
C ASP A 150 15.21 22.80 42.16
N LEU A 151 15.20 22.22 43.34
CA LEU A 151 15.02 22.95 44.62
C LEU A 151 16.13 22.63 45.60
N ALA A 152 16.57 23.67 46.35
CA ALA A 152 17.42 23.50 47.52
C ALA A 152 16.54 23.28 48.76
N GLY A 153 17.11 22.67 49.82
CA GLY A 153 16.44 22.50 51.09
C GLY A 153 15.94 23.81 51.70
N GLY A 154 14.71 23.83 52.17
CA GLY A 154 13.96 24.98 52.61
C GLY A 154 13.28 25.75 51.49
N GLY A 155 13.57 25.45 50.23
CA GLY A 155 12.94 26.08 49.08
C GLY A 155 11.53 25.60 48.82
N THR A 156 10.74 26.47 48.16
CA THR A 156 9.39 26.17 47.66
C THR A 156 9.38 26.43 46.15
N LEU A 157 8.52 25.73 45.42
CA LEU A 157 8.29 26.02 44.00
C LEU A 157 7.43 27.28 43.88
N GLY A 158 8.05 28.40 43.49
CA GLY A 158 7.35 29.69 43.36
C GLY A 158 6.50 29.77 42.07
N ASP A 159 6.87 29.00 41.05
CA ASP A 159 6.18 28.99 39.75
C ASP A 159 4.91 28.15 39.81
N GLN A 160 3.92 28.55 39.00
CA GLN A 160 2.79 27.72 38.71
C GLN A 160 3.16 26.60 37.76
N LEU A 161 2.61 25.41 37.93
CA LEU A 161 2.76 24.32 36.95
C LEU A 161 2.13 24.71 35.62
N PRO A 162 2.61 24.16 34.48
CA PRO A 162 2.00 24.38 33.17
C PRO A 162 0.50 24.04 33.15
N ASP A 163 -0.24 24.74 32.30
CA ASP A 163 -1.65 24.45 32.08
C ASP A 163 -1.85 23.02 31.58
N GLY A 164 -2.88 22.35 32.08
CA GLY A 164 -3.24 20.98 31.75
C GLY A 164 -3.69 20.18 32.97
N GLN A 165 -3.89 18.90 32.78
CA GLN A 165 -4.29 17.99 33.86
C GLN A 165 -3.04 17.33 34.45
N LEU A 166 -2.71 17.64 35.71
CA LEU A 166 -1.60 16.99 36.40
C LEU A 166 -1.86 15.49 36.53
N GLN A 167 -0.92 14.68 36.04
CA GLN A 167 -0.95 13.21 36.16
C GLN A 167 -0.14 12.72 37.36
N CYS A 168 1.03 13.30 37.56
CA CYS A 168 1.82 13.14 38.79
C CYS A 168 2.84 14.25 38.94
N LEU A 169 3.25 14.47 40.20
CA LEU A 169 4.41 15.28 40.58
C LEU A 169 5.23 14.51 41.62
N VAL A 170 6.45 14.14 41.25
CA VAL A 170 7.34 13.36 42.12
C VAL A 170 8.58 14.15 42.44
N ALA A 171 8.92 14.29 43.71
CA ALA A 171 10.18 14.85 44.17
C ALA A 171 11.20 13.73 44.46
N VAL A 172 12.42 13.89 43.93
CA VAL A 172 13.54 12.95 44.12
C VAL A 172 14.68 13.70 44.80
N SER A 173 15.15 13.19 45.93
CA SER A 173 16.29 13.73 46.64
C SER A 173 17.61 13.30 46.01
N GLU A 174 18.69 14.00 46.30
CA GLU A 174 20.06 13.65 45.85
C GLU A 174 20.52 12.26 46.30
N ASN A 175 19.90 11.72 47.37
CA ASN A 175 20.17 10.37 47.88
C ASN A 175 19.21 9.31 47.33
N GLY A 176 18.41 9.64 46.33
CA GLY A 176 17.50 8.74 45.62
C GLY A 176 16.14 8.51 46.33
N GLY A 177 15.86 9.17 47.45
CA GLY A 177 14.56 9.11 48.12
C GLY A 177 13.48 9.78 47.28
N GLN A 178 12.32 9.12 47.12
CA GLN A 178 11.21 9.62 46.27
C GLN A 178 9.99 9.96 47.14
N THR A 179 9.28 11.02 46.79
CA THR A 179 8.04 11.46 47.42
C THR A 179 7.03 11.87 46.36
N ASP A 180 5.85 11.25 46.31
CA ASP A 180 4.74 11.68 45.50
C ASP A 180 4.07 12.92 46.13
N LEU A 181 4.10 14.03 45.38
CA LEU A 181 3.55 15.33 45.76
C LEU A 181 2.27 15.68 45.01
N THR A 182 1.71 14.77 44.21
CA THR A 182 0.56 15.01 43.33
C THR A 182 -0.62 15.59 44.10
N ALA A 183 -0.96 15.02 45.27
CA ALA A 183 -2.04 15.47 46.13
C ALA A 183 -1.78 16.82 46.84
N ARG A 184 -0.56 17.36 46.78
CA ARG A 184 -0.19 18.66 47.35
C ARG A 184 -0.26 19.81 46.32
N VAL A 185 -0.70 19.53 45.10
CA VAL A 185 -0.89 20.57 44.10
C VAL A 185 -2.34 21.03 44.12
N HIS A 186 -2.57 22.31 44.33
CA HIS A 186 -3.89 22.97 44.30
C HIS A 186 -3.84 24.16 43.38
N ASP A 187 -4.75 24.25 42.42
CA ASP A 187 -4.84 25.33 41.44
C ASP A 187 -3.49 25.60 40.72
N GLY A 188 -2.78 24.50 40.35
CA GLY A 188 -1.47 24.55 39.67
C GLY A 188 -0.32 25.00 40.58
N ARG A 189 -0.49 25.16 41.89
CA ARG A 189 0.54 25.54 42.84
C ARG A 189 0.84 24.41 43.80
N LEU A 190 2.15 24.19 44.04
CA LEU A 190 2.64 23.17 44.97
C LEU A 190 2.68 23.72 46.38
N ASP A 191 1.96 23.11 47.32
CA ASP A 191 2.05 23.32 48.76
C ASP A 191 3.03 22.33 49.36
N TRP A 192 4.31 22.65 49.22
CA TRP A 192 5.39 21.82 49.78
C TRP A 192 6.69 22.61 49.91
N THR A 193 7.39 22.44 51.00
CA THR A 193 8.73 22.95 51.26
C THR A 193 9.72 21.80 51.23
N ALA A 194 10.78 21.94 50.42
CA ALA A 194 11.80 20.90 50.28
C ALA A 194 12.52 20.66 51.61
N PRO A 195 12.62 19.40 52.12
CA PRO A 195 13.47 19.05 53.24
C PRO A 195 14.94 19.40 52.96
N PRO A 196 15.84 19.38 54.00
CA PRO A 196 17.26 19.63 53.80
C PRO A 196 17.88 18.76 52.71
N GLY A 197 18.79 19.30 51.89
CA GLY A 197 19.42 18.63 50.75
C GLY A 197 18.97 19.23 49.42
N ARG A 198 19.35 18.59 48.33
CA ARG A 198 18.91 18.96 46.97
C ARG A 198 17.78 18.06 46.52
N TRP A 199 16.80 18.67 45.88
CA TRP A 199 15.61 17.96 45.37
C TRP A 199 15.39 18.31 43.89
N ARG A 200 14.96 17.31 43.13
CA ARG A 200 14.52 17.47 41.75
C ARG A 200 13.06 17.01 41.63
N LEU A 201 12.21 17.87 41.12
CA LEU A 201 10.80 17.57 40.94
C LEU A 201 10.54 17.25 39.48
N TYR A 202 9.77 16.21 39.23
CA TYR A 202 9.35 15.75 37.91
C TYR A 202 7.84 15.84 37.80
N SER A 203 7.33 16.72 36.94
CA SER A 203 5.89 16.85 36.69
C SER A 203 5.53 16.23 35.35
N VAL A 204 4.46 15.45 35.34
CA VAL A 204 3.82 14.87 34.17
C VAL A 204 2.44 15.48 34.06
N ILE A 205 2.16 16.19 32.97
CA ILE A 205 0.94 16.96 32.78
C ILE A 205 0.34 16.61 31.42
N ARG A 206 -0.91 16.13 31.41
CA ARG A 206 -1.66 15.92 30.18
C ARG A 206 -2.14 17.23 29.63
N SER A 207 -1.86 17.49 28.34
CA SER A 207 -2.31 18.67 27.60
C SER A 207 -3.22 18.22 26.43
N GLY A 208 -4.31 18.93 26.24
CA GLY A 208 -5.25 18.63 25.17
C GLY A 208 -6.63 19.26 25.37
N PRO A 209 -7.48 19.24 24.35
CA PRO A 209 -7.32 18.70 22.98
C PRO A 209 -6.19 19.36 22.17
N ILE A 210 -5.46 18.58 21.38
CA ILE A 210 -4.27 19.06 20.67
C ILE A 210 -4.43 19.18 19.15
N GLN A 211 -5.48 18.59 18.58
CA GLN A 211 -5.67 18.53 17.13
C GLN A 211 -7.15 18.54 16.76
N LYS A 212 -7.45 19.20 15.63
CA LYS A 212 -8.76 19.14 14.96
C LYS A 212 -8.69 18.19 13.76
N VAL A 213 -9.85 17.62 13.41
CA VAL A 213 -10.00 16.80 12.19
C VAL A 213 -9.57 17.62 10.98
N LYS A 214 -8.68 17.07 10.17
CA LYS A 214 -8.27 17.67 8.89
C LYS A 214 -9.33 17.42 7.82
N ARG A 215 -9.54 18.40 6.96
CA ARG A 215 -10.44 18.26 5.80
C ARG A 215 -11.88 17.91 6.18
N ALA A 216 -12.33 18.25 7.38
CA ALA A 216 -13.65 17.91 7.88
C ALA A 216 -14.78 18.37 6.96
N ALA A 217 -15.77 17.51 6.75
CA ALA A 217 -17.00 17.84 6.05
C ALA A 217 -17.96 18.66 6.95
N PRO A 218 -19.01 19.29 6.40
CA PRO A 218 -20.12 19.80 7.20
C PRO A 218 -20.65 18.74 8.18
N GLY A 219 -20.90 19.13 9.43
CA GLY A 219 -21.28 18.22 10.51
C GLY A 219 -20.15 17.32 11.07
N GLY A 220 -18.93 17.41 10.52
CA GLY A 220 -17.79 16.59 10.92
C GLY A 220 -16.65 17.34 11.61
N ALA A 221 -16.68 18.67 11.68
CA ALA A 221 -15.62 19.45 12.31
C ALA A 221 -15.62 19.31 13.83
N GLY A 222 -14.45 18.97 14.40
CA GLY A 222 -14.32 18.77 15.85
C GLY A 222 -12.93 18.32 16.25
N ASP A 223 -12.79 17.88 17.48
CA ASP A 223 -11.53 17.35 18.01
C ASP A 223 -11.22 15.95 17.45
N VAL A 224 -9.94 15.66 17.30
CA VAL A 224 -9.45 14.33 16.95
C VAL A 224 -9.59 13.42 18.17
N LEU A 225 -10.02 12.18 17.94
CA LEU A 225 -10.22 11.15 18.94
C LEU A 225 -8.89 10.73 19.58
N ASP A 226 -8.89 10.34 20.87
CA ASP A 226 -7.74 9.75 21.54
C ASP A 226 -7.44 8.36 20.96
N PRO A 227 -6.30 8.19 20.25
CA PRO A 227 -5.99 6.94 19.56
C PRO A 227 -5.51 5.81 20.48
N TYR A 228 -5.50 6.04 21.79
CA TYR A 228 -5.02 5.09 22.80
C TYR A 228 -6.11 4.67 23.78
N SER A 229 -7.34 5.18 23.64
CA SER A 229 -8.46 4.93 24.55
C SER A 229 -9.56 4.11 23.89
N VAL A 230 -9.77 2.88 24.38
CA VAL A 230 -10.91 2.03 23.97
C VAL A 230 -12.24 2.66 24.38
N LYS A 231 -12.28 3.38 25.54
CA LYS A 231 -13.47 4.13 25.95
C LYS A 231 -13.84 5.18 24.91
N ALA A 232 -12.86 6.00 24.50
CA ALA A 232 -13.07 7.04 23.49
C ALA A 232 -13.57 6.42 22.18
N MET A 233 -12.99 5.30 21.72
CA MET A 233 -13.47 4.56 20.54
C MET A 233 -14.92 4.10 20.72
N ASN A 234 -15.31 3.55 21.86
CA ASN A 234 -16.70 3.12 22.11
C ASN A 234 -17.69 4.28 22.04
N ASP A 235 -17.37 5.41 22.65
CA ASP A 235 -18.22 6.61 22.64
C ASP A 235 -18.36 7.19 21.22
N TYR A 236 -17.26 7.17 20.47
CA TYR A 236 -17.21 7.55 19.04
C TYR A 236 -18.11 6.65 18.19
N LEU A 237 -17.95 5.33 18.28
CA LEU A 237 -18.69 4.35 17.49
C LEU A 237 -20.19 4.33 17.82
N ALA A 238 -20.57 4.66 19.06
CA ALA A 238 -21.98 4.80 19.44
C ALA A 238 -22.74 5.89 18.64
N VAL A 239 -22.04 6.85 18.05
CA VAL A 239 -22.64 7.84 17.14
C VAL A 239 -23.04 7.17 15.81
N PHE A 240 -22.19 6.33 15.30
CA PHE A 240 -22.46 5.55 14.09
C PHE A 240 -23.57 4.53 14.32
N ASP A 241 -23.59 3.84 15.48
CA ASP A 241 -24.68 2.93 15.84
C ASP A 241 -26.04 3.63 15.77
N ARG A 242 -26.14 4.85 16.29
CA ARG A 242 -27.40 5.63 16.20
C ARG A 242 -27.76 6.01 14.75
N ALA A 243 -26.76 6.38 13.94
CA ALA A 243 -26.99 6.74 12.54
C ALA A 243 -27.42 5.53 11.70
N PHE A 244 -26.85 4.36 11.96
CA PHE A 244 -27.20 3.12 11.26
C PHE A 244 -28.47 2.44 11.81
N ALA A 245 -29.02 2.83 12.96
CA ALA A 245 -30.20 2.17 13.57
C ALA A 245 -31.45 2.13 12.69
N GLY A 246 -31.61 3.06 11.75
CA GLY A 246 -32.71 3.09 10.78
C GLY A 246 -32.29 3.00 9.32
N TYR A 247 -31.04 2.61 9.07
CA TYR A 247 -30.45 2.61 7.74
C TYR A 247 -31.11 1.58 6.82
N GLN A 248 -31.44 1.98 5.58
CA GLN A 248 -32.15 1.18 4.61
C GLN A 248 -31.32 0.75 3.39
N GLY A 249 -30.02 1.07 3.38
CA GLY A 249 -29.07 0.65 2.35
C GLY A 249 -28.35 -0.64 2.71
N ASP A 250 -27.49 -1.10 1.81
CA ASP A 250 -26.53 -2.15 2.13
C ASP A 250 -25.40 -1.57 3.00
N MET A 251 -24.93 -2.33 3.97
CA MET A 251 -23.74 -1.91 4.74
C MET A 251 -22.53 -1.77 3.81
N PRO A 252 -21.65 -0.79 4.04
CA PRO A 252 -20.38 -0.71 3.33
C PRO A 252 -19.61 -2.03 3.42
N ARG A 253 -18.90 -2.43 2.35
CA ARG A 253 -18.06 -3.63 2.36
C ARG A 253 -17.00 -3.53 3.44
N SER A 254 -16.31 -2.38 3.48
CA SER A 254 -15.33 -2.11 4.53
C SER A 254 -15.45 -0.70 5.08
N HIS A 255 -15.00 -0.58 6.34
CA HIS A 255 -14.68 0.70 6.94
C HIS A 255 -13.20 0.99 6.77
N PHE A 256 -12.83 2.26 6.55
CA PHE A 256 -11.48 2.69 6.28
C PHE A 256 -10.94 3.62 7.35
N HIS A 257 -9.68 3.39 7.74
CA HIS A 257 -8.86 4.28 8.55
C HIS A 257 -7.61 4.64 7.76
N ASP A 258 -7.39 5.94 7.57
CA ASP A 258 -6.25 6.52 6.87
C ASP A 258 -4.95 6.37 7.67
N SER A 259 -3.83 6.84 7.16
CA SER A 259 -2.55 6.85 7.85
C SER A 259 -2.65 7.50 9.24
N PHE A 260 -1.76 7.07 10.14
CA PHE A 260 -1.74 7.62 11.48
C PHE A 260 -1.23 9.06 11.48
N GLU A 261 -2.17 10.00 11.52
CA GLU A 261 -1.88 11.44 11.55
C GLU A 261 -2.35 12.12 12.84
N TYR A 262 -2.25 11.42 13.96
CA TYR A 262 -2.56 11.93 15.31
C TYR A 262 -1.33 12.68 15.86
N PHE A 263 -1.11 13.89 15.32
CA PHE A 263 0.10 14.65 15.62
C PHE A 263 0.15 15.12 17.06
N GLY A 264 1.26 14.79 17.74
CA GLY A 264 1.47 15.14 19.13
C GLY A 264 0.68 14.30 20.14
N ALA A 265 -0.10 13.31 19.70
CA ALA A 265 -0.76 12.38 20.61
C ALA A 265 0.29 11.46 21.24
N THR A 266 0.59 11.73 22.52
CA THR A 266 1.62 11.00 23.27
C THR A 266 1.12 10.50 24.61
N TRP A 267 -0.15 10.71 24.95
CA TRP A 267 -0.71 10.38 26.25
C TRP A 267 -2.20 10.04 26.17
N THR A 268 -2.69 9.26 27.15
CA THR A 268 -4.12 9.01 27.42
C THR A 268 -4.43 9.16 28.91
N ASN A 269 -5.70 9.26 29.31
CA ASN A 269 -6.11 9.58 30.67
C ASN A 269 -5.65 8.55 31.72
N ASP A 270 -5.65 7.28 31.38
CA ASP A 270 -5.33 6.15 32.28
C ASP A 270 -3.92 5.60 32.05
N PHE A 271 -3.06 6.33 31.33
CA PHE A 271 -1.75 5.86 30.90
C PHE A 271 -0.88 5.31 32.03
N LEU A 272 -0.83 5.97 33.20
CA LEU A 272 -0.02 5.50 34.32
C LEU A 272 -0.51 4.13 34.86
N GLN A 273 -1.81 3.91 34.85
CA GLN A 273 -2.41 2.62 35.30
C GLN A 273 -2.14 1.54 34.24
N GLU A 274 -2.37 1.84 32.98
CA GLU A 274 -2.13 0.93 31.86
C GLU A 274 -0.65 0.54 31.78
N PHE A 275 0.25 1.51 31.95
CA PHE A 275 1.68 1.25 31.99
C PHE A 275 2.04 0.30 33.13
N ALA A 276 1.58 0.57 34.34
CA ALA A 276 1.89 -0.28 35.49
C ALA A 276 1.36 -1.71 35.30
N THR A 277 0.16 -1.85 34.74
CA THR A 277 -0.46 -3.16 34.48
C THR A 277 0.33 -3.94 33.42
N ARG A 278 0.75 -3.29 32.34
CA ARG A 278 1.43 -3.94 31.21
C ARG A 278 2.92 -4.16 31.44
N ARG A 279 3.59 -3.20 32.08
CA ARG A 279 5.05 -3.23 32.30
C ARG A 279 5.44 -3.84 33.63
N GLY A 280 4.51 -4.03 34.56
CA GLY A 280 4.76 -4.67 35.87
C GLY A 280 5.48 -3.78 36.88
N TYR A 281 5.60 -2.46 36.61
CA TYR A 281 6.14 -1.47 37.57
C TYR A 281 5.49 -0.09 37.36
N ASP A 282 5.54 0.74 38.38
CA ASP A 282 5.00 2.09 38.36
C ASP A 282 5.98 3.07 37.68
N LEU A 283 5.56 3.70 36.57
CA LEU A 283 6.37 4.67 35.84
C LEU A 283 6.85 5.84 36.72
N ARG A 284 6.07 6.20 37.75
CA ARG A 284 6.43 7.27 38.68
C ARG A 284 7.76 7.01 39.38
N THR A 285 8.12 5.73 39.60
CA THR A 285 9.40 5.34 40.19
C THR A 285 10.60 5.53 39.25
N GLN A 286 10.35 5.67 37.95
CA GLN A 286 11.36 5.77 36.91
C GLN A 286 11.34 7.13 36.15
N LEU A 287 10.65 8.16 36.73
CA LEU A 287 10.62 9.48 36.09
C LEU A 287 12.03 10.08 35.83
N PRO A 288 13.03 9.95 36.74
CA PRO A 288 14.37 10.40 36.41
C PRO A 288 14.90 9.82 35.09
N ALA A 289 14.73 8.52 34.85
CA ALA A 289 15.15 7.86 33.61
C ALA A 289 14.31 8.31 32.42
N LEU A 290 12.97 8.45 32.56
CA LEU A 290 12.09 8.96 31.51
C LEU A 290 12.51 10.37 31.07
N PHE A 291 12.93 11.23 32.01
CA PHE A 291 13.39 12.59 31.74
C PHE A 291 14.85 12.66 31.21
N GLY A 292 15.53 11.54 31.15
CA GLY A 292 16.93 11.46 30.72
C GLY A 292 17.94 11.83 31.82
N ASP A 293 17.51 11.82 33.08
CA ASP A 293 18.38 11.97 34.24
C ASP A 293 18.87 10.60 34.68
N GLY A 294 20.10 10.28 34.42
CA GLY A 294 20.69 8.95 34.73
C GLY A 294 21.48 8.36 33.56
N PRO A 295 21.89 7.10 33.67
CA PRO A 295 22.57 6.40 32.57
C PRO A 295 21.68 6.29 31.32
N ASP A 296 22.27 6.50 30.14
CA ASP A 296 21.56 6.41 28.86
C ASP A 296 20.82 5.07 28.64
N ASP A 297 21.38 3.96 29.15
CA ASP A 297 20.73 2.64 29.04
C ASP A 297 19.43 2.57 29.83
N SER A 298 19.38 3.16 31.06
CA SER A 298 18.13 3.23 31.83
C SER A 298 17.07 4.09 31.16
N ALA A 299 17.45 5.24 30.64
CA ALA A 299 16.56 6.14 29.89
C ALA A 299 16.01 5.44 28.64
N ALA A 300 16.88 4.76 27.89
CA ALA A 300 16.49 4.04 26.68
C ALA A 300 15.49 2.90 26.99
N ARG A 301 15.69 2.14 28.08
CA ARG A 301 14.83 1.02 28.51
C ARG A 301 13.46 1.49 29.00
N VAL A 302 13.43 2.55 29.82
CA VAL A 302 12.15 3.11 30.31
C VAL A 302 11.34 3.72 29.17
N LYS A 303 12.01 4.43 28.23
CA LYS A 303 11.34 4.94 27.02
C LYS A 303 10.90 3.82 26.07
N TYR A 304 11.63 2.71 26.02
CA TYR A 304 11.17 1.51 25.31
C TYR A 304 9.84 1.02 25.89
N ASP A 305 9.76 0.82 27.22
CA ASP A 305 8.54 0.37 27.90
C ASP A 305 7.37 1.36 27.73
N TYR A 306 7.67 2.66 27.67
CA TYR A 306 6.68 3.69 27.34
C TYR A 306 6.13 3.50 25.92
N ARG A 307 6.99 3.35 24.91
CA ARG A 307 6.63 3.15 23.50
C ARG A 307 5.83 1.87 23.30
N GLU A 308 6.26 0.79 23.95
CA GLU A 308 5.56 -0.50 23.89
C GLU A 308 4.16 -0.41 24.50
N THR A 309 4.00 0.36 25.59
CA THR A 309 2.68 0.61 26.19
C THR A 309 1.76 1.38 25.23
N ILE A 310 2.24 2.45 24.62
CA ILE A 310 1.49 3.23 23.63
C ILE A 310 1.11 2.36 22.44
N ALA A 311 2.02 1.53 21.95
CA ALA A 311 1.78 0.63 20.84
C ALA A 311 0.64 -0.37 21.13
N GLU A 312 0.69 -1.05 22.25
CA GLU A 312 -0.34 -2.01 22.68
C GLU A 312 -1.71 -1.34 22.90
N LEU A 313 -1.73 -0.10 23.40
CA LEU A 313 -2.96 0.67 23.55
C LEU A 313 -3.57 1.00 22.17
N HIS A 314 -2.76 1.45 21.22
CA HIS A 314 -3.24 1.73 19.87
C HIS A 314 -3.73 0.48 19.15
N GLU A 315 -3.02 -0.64 19.27
CA GLU A 315 -3.48 -1.92 18.72
C GLU A 315 -4.84 -2.35 19.31
N THR A 316 -5.03 -2.15 20.60
CA THR A 316 -6.30 -2.47 21.26
C THR A 316 -7.44 -1.55 20.79
N TYR A 317 -7.15 -0.25 20.61
CA TYR A 317 -8.05 0.72 20.03
C TYR A 317 -8.49 0.33 18.60
N MET A 318 -7.55 -0.05 17.73
CA MET A 318 -7.83 -0.47 16.36
C MET A 318 -8.56 -1.82 16.30
N ARG A 319 -8.26 -2.74 17.22
CA ARG A 319 -8.99 -4.01 17.35
C ARG A 319 -10.45 -3.78 17.71
N ARG A 320 -10.73 -2.83 18.62
CA ARG A 320 -12.10 -2.49 19.00
C ARG A 320 -12.91 -1.93 17.83
N TRP A 321 -12.30 -1.08 16.99
CA TRP A 321 -12.92 -0.60 15.74
C TRP A 321 -13.24 -1.74 14.78
N LYS A 322 -12.32 -2.67 14.57
CA LYS A 322 -12.53 -3.86 13.75
C LYS A 322 -13.69 -4.73 14.28
N GLU A 323 -13.72 -4.99 15.58
CA GLU A 323 -14.81 -5.77 16.19
C GLU A 323 -16.17 -5.12 15.95
N TRP A 324 -16.24 -3.80 16.03
CA TRP A 324 -17.45 -3.05 15.72
C TRP A 324 -17.87 -3.21 14.25
N ALA A 325 -16.94 -3.05 13.31
CA ALA A 325 -17.21 -3.23 11.88
C ALA A 325 -17.73 -4.64 11.57
N HIS A 326 -17.07 -5.67 12.15
CA HIS A 326 -17.50 -7.06 12.00
C HIS A 326 -18.90 -7.33 12.57
N ALA A 327 -19.24 -6.71 13.70
CA ALA A 327 -20.59 -6.81 14.28
C ALA A 327 -21.68 -6.22 13.37
N HIS A 328 -21.31 -5.30 12.47
CA HIS A 328 -22.19 -4.70 11.45
C HIS A 328 -22.10 -5.40 10.08
N GLY A 329 -21.37 -6.53 9.97
CA GLY A 329 -21.21 -7.28 8.73
C GLY A 329 -20.25 -6.66 7.71
N SER A 330 -19.46 -5.67 8.14
CA SER A 330 -18.40 -5.03 7.36
C SER A 330 -17.02 -5.54 7.78
N ILE A 331 -16.02 -5.37 6.92
CA ILE A 331 -14.61 -5.60 7.26
C ILE A 331 -13.89 -4.26 7.45
N VAL A 332 -12.58 -4.30 7.80
CA VAL A 332 -11.78 -3.08 7.94
C VAL A 332 -10.58 -3.06 7.01
N ARG A 333 -10.30 -1.87 6.47
CA ARG A 333 -9.11 -1.56 5.70
C ARG A 333 -8.35 -0.41 6.38
N ASN A 334 -7.04 -0.57 6.57
CA ASN A 334 -6.25 0.37 7.38
C ASN A 334 -4.87 0.62 6.77
N GLN A 335 -4.49 1.90 6.73
CA GLN A 335 -3.12 2.35 6.53
C GLN A 335 -2.44 2.48 7.89
N ALA A 336 -1.61 1.53 8.25
CA ALA A 336 -0.97 1.51 9.57
C ALA A 336 0.24 2.46 9.68
N HIS A 337 0.80 2.91 8.55
CA HIS A 337 2.00 3.75 8.57
C HIS A 337 1.75 5.09 9.28
N GLY A 338 2.83 5.63 9.86
CA GLY A 338 2.76 6.78 10.75
C GLY A 338 2.53 6.41 12.21
N ALA A 339 1.99 5.24 12.51
CA ALA A 339 1.75 4.81 13.89
C ALA A 339 3.06 4.46 14.63
N PRO A 340 3.13 4.76 15.94
CA PRO A 340 4.28 4.41 16.78
C PRO A 340 4.18 2.96 17.30
N VAL A 341 3.94 2.00 16.41
CA VAL A 341 3.70 0.57 16.72
C VAL A 341 4.53 -0.33 15.83
N ASN A 342 4.54 -1.65 16.10
CA ASN A 342 5.04 -2.60 15.13
C ASN A 342 4.11 -2.62 13.89
N LEU A 343 4.60 -2.10 12.77
CA LEU A 343 3.78 -1.97 11.57
C LEU A 343 3.28 -3.33 11.05
N VAL A 344 4.06 -4.42 11.19
CA VAL A 344 3.63 -5.75 10.75
C VAL A 344 2.39 -6.19 11.54
N ASP A 345 2.39 -5.98 12.86
CA ASP A 345 1.28 -6.35 13.75
C ASP A 345 0.02 -5.51 13.48
N LEU A 346 0.21 -4.19 13.33
CA LEU A 346 -0.92 -3.30 13.08
C LEU A 346 -1.56 -3.54 11.71
N TYR A 347 -0.76 -3.77 10.68
CA TYR A 347 -1.26 -4.19 9.36
C TYR A 347 -1.97 -5.55 9.43
N ALA A 348 -1.43 -6.53 10.16
CA ALA A 348 -2.06 -7.84 10.31
C ALA A 348 -3.40 -7.80 11.06
N ASN A 349 -3.62 -6.79 11.90
CA ASN A 349 -4.90 -6.56 12.54
C ASN A 349 -6.00 -6.20 11.55
N ALA A 350 -5.71 -5.53 10.43
CA ALA A 350 -6.69 -5.21 9.40
C ALA A 350 -7.12 -6.47 8.62
N ASP A 351 -8.35 -6.46 8.07
CA ASP A 351 -8.79 -7.48 7.12
C ASP A 351 -8.16 -7.25 5.74
N ILE A 352 -7.94 -5.98 5.38
CA ILE A 352 -7.20 -5.56 4.20
C ILE A 352 -6.12 -4.56 4.65
N PRO A 353 -4.87 -5.01 4.83
CA PRO A 353 -3.73 -4.11 5.04
C PRO A 353 -3.52 -3.22 3.83
N GLU A 354 -3.34 -1.91 4.04
CA GLU A 354 -3.12 -0.95 2.97
C GLU A 354 -1.82 -0.18 3.14
N THR A 355 -0.93 -0.24 2.15
CA THR A 355 0.22 0.66 2.03
C THR A 355 -0.13 1.90 1.21
N GLU A 356 0.85 2.75 0.94
CA GLU A 356 0.71 3.94 0.11
C GLU A 356 1.93 4.11 -0.81
N ILE A 357 1.72 4.60 -2.03
CA ILE A 357 2.78 5.24 -2.83
C ILE A 357 2.58 6.74 -2.79
N PHE A 358 3.61 7.44 -2.32
CA PHE A 358 3.64 8.89 -2.25
C PHE A 358 4.75 9.45 -3.14
N GLY A 359 4.38 10.16 -4.20
CA GLY A 359 5.30 10.71 -5.18
C GLY A 359 5.75 9.69 -6.24
N SER A 360 6.95 9.87 -6.77
CA SER A 360 7.52 8.98 -7.79
C SER A 360 7.90 7.63 -7.21
N VAL A 361 7.86 6.60 -8.05
CA VAL A 361 8.30 5.25 -7.69
C VAL A 361 9.79 5.25 -7.34
N ASP A 362 10.12 4.73 -6.16
CA ASP A 362 11.48 4.56 -5.69
C ASP A 362 11.67 3.14 -5.12
N GLU A 363 12.55 2.35 -5.75
CA GLU A 363 12.84 0.99 -5.29
C GLU A 363 13.49 0.95 -3.89
N ARG A 364 14.02 2.05 -3.38
CA ARG A 364 14.50 2.17 -2.00
C ARG A 364 13.36 2.03 -0.98
N ASN A 365 12.12 2.28 -1.37
CA ASN A 365 10.94 2.15 -0.51
C ASN A 365 10.30 0.75 -0.52
N VAL A 366 10.85 -0.21 -1.25
CA VAL A 366 10.30 -1.57 -1.34
C VAL A 366 10.11 -2.20 0.03
N ALA A 367 11.12 -2.13 0.91
CA ALA A 367 11.02 -2.67 2.26
C ALA A 367 9.82 -2.07 3.02
N MET A 368 9.56 -0.76 2.87
CA MET A 368 8.44 -0.08 3.50
C MET A 368 7.09 -0.54 2.90
N ASN A 369 6.96 -0.53 1.59
CA ASN A 369 5.70 -0.92 0.93
C ASN A 369 5.34 -2.39 1.17
N LYS A 370 6.33 -3.26 1.41
CA LYS A 370 6.12 -4.67 1.74
C LYS A 370 5.57 -4.93 3.15
N PHE A 371 5.52 -3.96 4.05
CA PHE A 371 4.93 -4.19 5.38
C PHE A 371 3.47 -4.64 5.27
N SER A 372 2.66 -4.00 4.41
CA SER A 372 1.24 -4.37 4.24
C SER A 372 1.06 -5.75 3.60
N SER A 373 1.77 -6.04 2.51
CA SER A 373 1.68 -7.33 1.82
C SER A 373 2.24 -8.47 2.66
N SER A 374 3.35 -8.24 3.37
CA SER A 374 3.93 -9.22 4.29
C SER A 374 2.96 -9.55 5.43
N ALA A 375 2.36 -8.53 6.05
CA ALA A 375 1.35 -8.72 7.09
C ALA A 375 0.13 -9.50 6.56
N ALA A 376 -0.35 -9.19 5.34
CA ALA A 376 -1.41 -9.94 4.70
C ALA A 376 -1.03 -11.42 4.52
N HIS A 377 0.18 -11.70 4.03
CA HIS A 377 0.67 -13.05 3.81
C HIS A 377 0.81 -13.84 5.12
N VAL A 378 1.44 -13.24 6.13
CA VAL A 378 1.67 -13.89 7.44
C VAL A 378 0.37 -14.08 8.22
N ALA A 379 -0.60 -13.15 8.11
CA ALA A 379 -1.92 -13.29 8.72
C ALA A 379 -2.92 -14.11 7.88
N GLY A 380 -2.50 -14.68 6.75
CA GLY A 380 -3.36 -15.48 5.87
C GLY A 380 -4.48 -14.67 5.18
N ARG A 381 -4.26 -13.36 4.95
CA ARG A 381 -5.20 -12.49 4.24
C ARG A 381 -5.02 -12.60 2.73
N ARG A 382 -6.13 -12.58 1.99
CA ARG A 382 -6.10 -12.66 0.52
C ARG A 382 -5.67 -11.35 -0.13
N LEU A 383 -6.10 -10.21 0.42
CA LEU A 383 -5.91 -8.91 -0.17
C LEU A 383 -4.86 -8.10 0.61
N ALA A 384 -3.99 -7.44 -0.14
CA ALA A 384 -3.14 -6.36 0.31
C ALA A 384 -3.36 -5.18 -0.63
N SER A 385 -3.86 -4.05 -0.10
CA SER A 385 -4.18 -2.88 -0.90
C SER A 385 -3.10 -1.80 -0.84
N ALA A 386 -3.22 -0.83 -1.73
CA ALA A 386 -2.43 0.39 -1.68
C ALA A 386 -3.29 1.59 -2.09
N GLU A 387 -3.18 2.67 -1.33
CA GLU A 387 -3.43 4.00 -1.83
C GLU A 387 -2.41 4.28 -2.93
N SER A 388 -2.90 4.54 -4.14
CA SER A 388 -2.07 4.49 -5.33
C SER A 388 -2.08 5.83 -6.06
N PHE A 389 -0.88 6.22 -6.50
CA PHE A 389 -0.65 7.37 -7.36
C PHE A 389 -0.77 8.73 -6.65
N THR A 390 -0.77 8.76 -5.32
CA THR A 390 -0.72 9.99 -4.51
C THR A 390 0.55 10.78 -4.87
N TRP A 391 0.39 12.03 -5.30
CA TRP A 391 1.51 12.88 -5.75
C TRP A 391 2.44 12.24 -6.79
N LEU A 392 1.92 11.34 -7.65
CA LEU A 392 2.75 10.71 -8.69
C LEU A 392 3.43 11.75 -9.59
N ASN A 393 2.74 12.87 -9.85
CA ASN A 393 3.26 14.06 -10.51
C ASN A 393 2.51 15.30 -10.01
N GLU A 394 2.82 16.49 -10.56
CA GLU A 394 1.97 17.66 -10.38
C GLU A 394 0.56 17.37 -10.95
N PRO A 395 -0.50 18.02 -10.42
CA PRO A 395 -1.85 17.83 -10.93
C PRO A 395 -1.93 17.98 -12.46
N PHE A 396 -2.67 17.11 -13.13
CA PHE A 396 -2.88 17.07 -14.59
C PHE A 396 -1.65 16.75 -15.45
N GLN A 397 -0.51 16.35 -14.84
CA GLN A 397 0.74 16.06 -15.57
C GLN A 397 1.13 14.57 -15.60
N ALA A 398 0.47 13.72 -14.85
CA ALA A 398 0.76 12.29 -14.87
C ALA A 398 0.23 11.64 -16.16
N THR A 399 1.01 10.71 -16.73
CA THR A 399 0.65 9.92 -17.92
C THR A 399 0.21 8.51 -17.52
N LEU A 400 -0.57 7.83 -18.36
CA LEU A 400 -0.93 6.43 -18.14
C LEU A 400 0.31 5.51 -18.14
N SER A 401 1.37 5.85 -18.86
CA SER A 401 2.65 5.13 -18.79
C SER A 401 3.27 5.21 -17.39
N GLN A 402 3.27 6.39 -16.75
CA GLN A 402 3.76 6.56 -15.38
C GLN A 402 2.86 5.84 -14.37
N VAL A 403 1.54 5.92 -14.55
CA VAL A 403 0.55 5.21 -13.72
C VAL A 403 0.76 3.69 -13.80
N LYS A 404 0.99 3.14 -15.00
CA LYS A 404 1.32 1.72 -15.17
C LYS A 404 2.60 1.33 -14.44
N GLN A 405 3.68 2.11 -14.59
CA GLN A 405 4.95 1.83 -13.91
C GLN A 405 4.80 1.81 -12.38
N ALA A 406 3.94 2.68 -11.84
CA ALA A 406 3.62 2.71 -10.42
C ALA A 406 2.76 1.50 -10.00
N ALA A 407 1.79 1.09 -10.82
CA ALA A 407 1.01 -0.13 -10.58
C ALA A 407 1.89 -1.39 -10.63
N ASP A 408 2.77 -1.51 -11.61
CA ASP A 408 3.73 -2.62 -11.70
C ASP A 408 4.62 -2.71 -10.46
N TYR A 409 5.11 -1.56 -9.99
CA TYR A 409 5.89 -1.51 -8.76
C TYR A 409 5.09 -2.01 -7.55
N LEU A 410 3.83 -1.58 -7.41
CA LEU A 410 2.96 -2.06 -6.34
C LEU A 410 2.76 -3.58 -6.41
N PHE A 411 2.47 -4.13 -7.59
CA PHE A 411 2.34 -5.58 -7.77
C PHE A 411 3.61 -6.32 -7.35
N LEU A 412 4.78 -5.81 -7.70
CA LEU A 412 6.07 -6.38 -7.34
C LEU A 412 6.31 -6.36 -5.83
N THR A 413 5.76 -5.40 -5.09
CA THR A 413 5.83 -5.38 -3.61
C THR A 413 4.83 -6.34 -2.94
N GLY A 414 3.98 -7.03 -3.72
CA GLY A 414 2.98 -7.98 -3.23
C GLY A 414 1.58 -7.38 -3.05
N VAL A 415 1.38 -6.10 -3.36
CA VAL A 415 0.04 -5.49 -3.44
C VAL A 415 -0.75 -6.18 -4.55
N ASN A 416 -2.03 -6.43 -4.31
CA ASN A 416 -2.94 -7.07 -5.25
C ASN A 416 -4.35 -6.44 -5.27
N HIS A 417 -4.49 -5.24 -4.68
CA HIS A 417 -5.75 -4.50 -4.65
C HIS A 417 -5.48 -2.98 -4.69
N ILE A 418 -5.56 -2.40 -5.88
CA ILE A 418 -5.24 -0.99 -6.17
C ILE A 418 -6.43 -0.10 -5.83
N PHE A 419 -6.20 0.93 -5.01
CA PHE A 419 -7.11 2.05 -4.78
C PHE A 419 -6.54 3.34 -5.35
N PHE A 420 -7.23 3.97 -6.28
CA PHE A 420 -6.80 5.27 -6.81
C PHE A 420 -6.94 6.37 -5.74
N HIS A 421 -5.96 7.21 -5.62
CA HIS A 421 -6.07 8.50 -4.96
C HIS A 421 -6.23 9.60 -6.02
N GLY A 422 -7.36 10.12 -6.43
CA GLY A 422 -8.61 9.37 -6.45
C GLY A 422 -9.53 10.20 -7.33
N ILE A 423 -10.83 10.02 -7.31
CA ILE A 423 -11.79 10.77 -8.14
C ILE A 423 -12.77 11.50 -7.20
N PRO A 424 -12.82 12.85 -7.21
CA PRO A 424 -13.84 13.58 -6.44
C PRO A 424 -15.24 13.46 -7.07
N TYR A 425 -16.28 13.50 -6.24
CA TYR A 425 -17.62 13.77 -6.73
C TYR A 425 -17.61 15.12 -7.45
N SER A 426 -18.26 15.17 -8.61
CA SER A 426 -18.43 16.42 -9.37
C SER A 426 -19.81 16.40 -10.04
N PRO A 427 -20.70 17.35 -9.75
CA PRO A 427 -22.00 17.41 -10.39
C PRO A 427 -21.86 17.73 -11.89
N ALA A 428 -22.86 17.33 -12.69
CA ALA A 428 -22.78 17.43 -14.14
C ALA A 428 -22.63 18.87 -14.64
N GLU A 429 -23.18 19.82 -13.93
CA GLU A 429 -23.14 21.25 -14.23
C GLU A 429 -21.84 21.96 -13.76
N ALA A 430 -20.95 21.28 -13.03
CA ALA A 430 -19.71 21.90 -12.62
C ALA A 430 -18.85 22.28 -13.83
N PRO A 431 -18.37 23.54 -13.90
CA PRO A 431 -17.51 23.97 -15.00
C PRO A 431 -16.23 23.12 -15.08
N TRP A 432 -15.70 22.94 -16.29
CA TRP A 432 -14.42 22.26 -16.48
C TRP A 432 -13.32 22.92 -15.63
N PRO A 433 -12.46 22.17 -14.92
CA PRO A 433 -12.25 20.72 -14.97
C PRO A 433 -13.11 19.90 -13.96
N GLY A 434 -14.22 20.42 -13.50
CA GLY A 434 -15.05 19.82 -12.48
C GLY A 434 -14.51 20.05 -11.07
N TRP A 435 -15.04 19.35 -10.06
CA TRP A 435 -14.53 19.41 -8.70
C TRP A 435 -13.24 18.62 -8.59
N GLN A 436 -12.27 19.17 -7.87
CA GLN A 436 -10.93 18.62 -7.76
C GLN A 436 -10.55 18.41 -6.29
N PHE A 437 -9.58 17.52 -6.08
CA PHE A 437 -8.92 17.30 -4.80
C PHE A 437 -7.41 17.20 -5.02
N TYR A 438 -6.60 17.71 -4.07
CA TYR A 438 -5.16 17.75 -4.19
C TYR A 438 -4.52 16.35 -4.15
N ALA A 439 -3.23 16.27 -4.46
CA ALA A 439 -2.44 15.04 -4.46
C ALA A 439 -2.93 13.95 -5.42
N ALA A 440 -3.93 14.24 -6.27
CA ALA A 440 -4.52 13.31 -7.21
C ALA A 440 -3.92 13.40 -8.61
N VAL A 441 -3.97 12.29 -9.35
CA VAL A 441 -3.59 12.23 -10.77
C VAL A 441 -4.66 12.86 -11.68
N ASN A 442 -5.85 13.16 -11.14
CA ASN A 442 -6.99 13.72 -11.88
C ASN A 442 -7.60 12.73 -12.88
N PHE A 443 -7.90 11.53 -12.41
CA PHE A 443 -8.51 10.45 -13.20
C PHE A 443 -9.97 10.71 -13.62
N GLY A 444 -10.62 11.77 -13.14
CA GLY A 444 -12.05 12.00 -13.36
C GLY A 444 -12.44 12.21 -14.83
N PRO A 445 -13.75 12.15 -15.14
CA PRO A 445 -14.27 12.22 -16.51
C PRO A 445 -13.89 13.46 -17.32
N ALA A 446 -13.55 14.56 -16.64
CA ALA A 446 -13.08 15.80 -17.29
C ALA A 446 -11.57 15.80 -17.60
N GLY A 447 -10.82 14.79 -17.16
CA GLY A 447 -9.36 14.66 -17.33
C GLY A 447 -8.99 14.02 -18.65
N GLY A 448 -7.78 14.33 -19.17
CA GLY A 448 -7.25 13.75 -20.40
C GLY A 448 -7.02 12.23 -20.35
N LEU A 449 -6.90 11.64 -19.16
CA LEU A 449 -6.69 10.20 -19.00
C LEU A 449 -7.97 9.38 -19.14
N TRP A 450 -9.14 9.99 -18.93
CA TRP A 450 -10.42 9.26 -18.78
C TRP A 450 -10.76 8.40 -19.99
N ARG A 451 -10.48 8.89 -21.22
CA ARG A 451 -10.82 8.19 -22.46
C ARG A 451 -10.19 6.79 -22.53
N ASP A 452 -8.93 6.67 -22.10
CA ASP A 452 -8.17 5.42 -22.21
C ASP A 452 -7.96 4.73 -20.84
N LEU A 453 -8.54 5.29 -19.77
CA LEU A 453 -8.57 4.69 -18.43
C LEU A 453 -9.15 3.26 -18.39
N PRO A 454 -10.21 2.93 -19.16
CA PRO A 454 -10.72 1.55 -19.22
C PRO A 454 -9.68 0.51 -19.61
N GLU A 455 -8.75 0.85 -20.47
CA GLU A 455 -7.67 -0.05 -20.92
C GLU A 455 -6.66 -0.33 -19.78
N PHE A 456 -6.29 0.74 -19.07
CA PHE A 456 -5.47 0.60 -17.86
C PHE A 456 -6.21 -0.21 -16.77
N ASN A 457 -7.48 0.05 -16.54
CA ASN A 457 -8.28 -0.69 -15.57
C ASN A 457 -8.42 -2.18 -15.94
N ALA A 458 -8.55 -2.49 -17.22
CA ALA A 458 -8.54 -3.86 -17.72
C ALA A 458 -7.18 -4.54 -17.50
N TYR A 459 -6.07 -3.82 -17.71
CA TYR A 459 -4.72 -4.28 -17.39
C TYR A 459 -4.61 -4.64 -15.90
N VAL A 460 -5.00 -3.71 -15.01
CA VAL A 460 -4.98 -3.94 -13.55
C VAL A 460 -5.85 -5.14 -13.17
N THR A 461 -7.05 -5.25 -13.75
CA THR A 461 -7.98 -6.35 -13.49
C THR A 461 -7.36 -7.70 -13.85
N ARG A 462 -6.71 -7.83 -15.00
CA ARG A 462 -6.01 -9.05 -15.41
C ARG A 462 -4.86 -9.41 -14.46
N CYS A 463 -4.02 -8.44 -14.11
CA CYS A 463 -2.95 -8.64 -13.14
C CYS A 463 -3.51 -9.09 -11.77
N GLN A 464 -4.49 -8.38 -11.23
CA GLN A 464 -5.09 -8.68 -9.93
C GLN A 464 -5.85 -10.01 -9.91
N SER A 465 -6.47 -10.43 -11.02
CA SER A 465 -7.13 -11.73 -11.11
C SER A 465 -6.16 -12.90 -10.87
N VAL A 466 -4.91 -12.74 -11.28
CA VAL A 466 -3.85 -13.71 -11.03
C VAL A 466 -3.24 -13.53 -9.65
N LEU A 467 -2.93 -12.29 -9.26
CA LEU A 467 -2.21 -11.98 -8.02
C LEU A 467 -3.06 -12.15 -6.75
N GLN A 468 -4.38 -12.12 -6.86
CA GLN A 468 -5.30 -12.47 -5.76
C GLN A 468 -5.54 -13.98 -5.63
N GLY A 469 -5.13 -14.77 -6.61
CA GLY A 469 -5.25 -16.22 -6.61
C GLY A 469 -4.09 -16.92 -5.90
N GLY A 470 -4.30 -18.15 -5.44
CA GLY A 470 -3.28 -18.98 -4.82
C GLY A 470 -2.69 -18.40 -3.53
N ALA A 471 -1.52 -18.92 -3.14
CA ALA A 471 -0.77 -18.46 -1.97
C ALA A 471 0.50 -17.70 -2.39
N PRO A 472 1.05 -16.81 -1.53
CA PRO A 472 2.36 -16.22 -1.76
C PRO A 472 3.43 -17.32 -1.84
N ALA A 473 4.41 -17.16 -2.73
CA ALA A 473 5.48 -18.12 -2.91
C ALA A 473 6.85 -17.50 -2.58
N ASN A 474 6.91 -16.78 -1.47
CA ASN A 474 8.14 -16.24 -0.91
C ASN A 474 8.89 -17.32 -0.12
N ASP A 475 10.22 -17.33 -0.19
CA ASP A 475 11.04 -18.35 0.45
C ASP A 475 11.59 -17.90 1.80
N VAL A 476 11.74 -16.59 2.04
CA VAL A 476 12.40 -16.00 3.20
C VAL A 476 11.38 -15.26 4.08
N LEU A 477 11.37 -15.59 5.36
CA LEU A 477 10.64 -14.84 6.40
C LEU A 477 11.65 -13.95 7.13
N LEU A 478 11.64 -12.64 6.86
CA LEU A 478 12.59 -11.67 7.39
C LEU A 478 12.07 -11.08 8.70
N TYR A 479 12.76 -11.37 9.80
CA TYR A 479 12.41 -10.84 11.13
C TYR A 479 12.64 -9.32 11.21
N PHE A 480 11.63 -8.59 11.71
CA PHE A 480 11.70 -7.14 11.92
C PHE A 480 12.15 -6.81 13.35
N PRO A 481 13.40 -6.41 13.59
CA PRO A 481 13.97 -6.19 14.92
C PRO A 481 13.62 -4.80 15.46
N LEU A 482 12.33 -4.54 15.70
CA LEU A 482 11.80 -3.25 16.16
C LEU A 482 12.47 -2.76 17.45
N HIS A 483 12.91 -3.68 18.31
CA HIS A 483 13.46 -3.38 19.63
C HIS A 483 14.74 -2.55 19.60
N ASP A 484 15.58 -2.75 18.58
CA ASP A 484 16.79 -1.92 18.37
C ASP A 484 16.43 -0.50 17.93
N ILE A 485 15.30 -0.33 17.23
CA ILE A 485 14.81 0.99 16.84
C ILE A 485 14.23 1.71 18.06
N TRP A 486 13.44 1.01 18.87
CA TRP A 486 12.74 1.60 20.00
C TRP A 486 13.62 1.89 21.23
N GLN A 487 14.63 1.08 21.50
CA GLN A 487 15.46 1.27 22.70
C GLN A 487 16.52 2.35 22.47
N THR A 488 16.07 3.58 22.50
CA THR A 488 16.90 4.80 22.37
C THR A 488 16.48 5.84 23.42
N PRO A 489 17.39 6.65 23.94
CA PRO A 489 17.06 7.76 24.84
C PRO A 489 16.40 8.97 24.15
N ALA A 490 16.18 8.90 22.81
CA ALA A 490 15.55 9.96 22.01
C ALA A 490 14.07 10.21 22.43
N ASP A 491 13.31 10.88 21.59
CA ASP A 491 11.91 11.30 21.81
C ASP A 491 11.00 10.20 22.39
N LEU A 492 9.90 10.61 23.04
CA LEU A 492 8.95 9.67 23.65
C LEU A 492 8.35 8.69 22.66
N LEU A 493 7.97 9.16 21.48
CA LEU A 493 7.40 8.34 20.42
C LEU A 493 8.22 8.41 19.14
N MET A 494 8.16 7.36 18.34
CA MET A 494 8.81 7.24 17.03
C MET A 494 7.77 6.81 16.00
N PRO A 495 7.21 7.74 15.21
CA PRO A 495 6.27 7.40 14.15
C PRO A 495 6.98 6.74 12.96
N PHE A 496 6.41 5.65 12.42
CA PHE A 496 6.97 4.89 11.31
C PHE A 496 6.24 5.22 10.00
N THR A 497 6.62 6.32 9.39
CA THR A 497 5.97 6.87 8.20
C THR A 497 6.70 6.51 6.91
N ILE A 498 5.95 6.43 5.80
CA ILE A 498 6.51 6.27 4.44
C ILE A 498 7.29 7.51 3.98
N HIS A 499 7.05 8.68 4.57
CA HIS A 499 7.63 9.93 4.10
C HIS A 499 9.12 10.09 4.45
N ASN A 500 9.60 9.41 5.47
CA ASN A 500 10.96 9.55 6.00
C ASN A 500 11.62 8.20 6.28
N VAL A 501 11.43 7.23 5.39
CA VAL A 501 11.92 5.84 5.55
C VAL A 501 13.43 5.80 5.83
N GLU A 502 14.23 6.63 5.15
CA GLU A 502 15.68 6.67 5.36
C GLU A 502 16.06 7.12 6.78
N GLN A 503 15.24 7.93 7.46
CA GLN A 503 15.56 8.46 8.78
C GLN A 503 15.37 7.39 9.88
N TRP A 504 14.31 6.61 9.81
CA TRP A 504 13.97 5.65 10.86
C TRP A 504 14.32 4.19 10.51
N LEU A 505 14.36 3.82 9.21
CA LEU A 505 14.64 2.46 8.76
C LEU A 505 15.96 2.33 8.01
N GLY A 506 16.35 3.32 7.19
CA GLY A 506 17.45 3.24 6.24
C GLY A 506 18.82 2.93 6.84
N ARG A 507 19.03 3.22 8.12
CA ARG A 507 20.29 2.94 8.84
C ARG A 507 20.30 1.58 9.54
N HIS A 508 19.19 0.86 9.53
CA HIS A 508 19.08 -0.42 10.23
C HIS A 508 19.52 -1.58 9.36
N PRO A 509 20.22 -2.59 9.94
CA PRO A 509 20.60 -3.80 9.23
C PRO A 509 19.44 -4.53 8.55
N PHE A 510 18.24 -4.42 9.10
CA PHE A 510 17.02 -4.93 8.48
C PHE A 510 16.78 -4.35 7.07
N TYR A 511 16.94 -3.03 6.91
CA TYR A 511 16.75 -2.38 5.60
C TYR A 511 17.80 -2.85 4.58
N ALA A 512 19.05 -2.98 5.01
CA ALA A 512 20.12 -3.50 4.17
C ALA A 512 19.85 -4.95 3.75
N ALA A 513 19.40 -5.79 4.68
CA ALA A 513 19.02 -7.17 4.39
C ALA A 513 17.84 -7.26 3.40
N ALA A 514 16.76 -6.48 3.64
CA ALA A 514 15.60 -6.42 2.77
C ALA A 514 15.97 -5.94 1.35
N THR A 515 16.80 -4.89 1.25
CA THR A 515 17.32 -4.37 -0.03
C THR A 515 18.16 -5.42 -0.75
N THR A 516 19.03 -6.12 -0.04
CA THR A 516 19.85 -7.20 -0.63
C THR A 516 18.96 -8.33 -1.16
N LEU A 517 17.98 -8.78 -0.39
CA LEU A 517 17.03 -9.82 -0.83
C LEU A 517 16.32 -9.40 -2.13
N TRP A 518 15.83 -8.16 -2.19
CA TRP A 518 15.18 -7.61 -3.38
C TRP A 518 16.11 -7.55 -4.59
N GLN A 519 17.28 -6.96 -4.42
CA GLN A 519 18.27 -6.79 -5.51
C GLN A 519 18.80 -8.10 -6.02
N ARG A 520 18.96 -9.10 -5.14
CA ARG A 520 19.50 -10.41 -5.48
C ARG A 520 18.45 -11.41 -5.95
N GLY A 521 17.15 -11.05 -5.94
CA GLY A 521 16.08 -11.91 -6.46
C GLY A 521 15.63 -13.02 -5.51
N TYR A 522 15.52 -12.71 -4.22
CA TYR A 522 14.89 -13.58 -3.23
C TYR A 522 13.52 -13.05 -2.84
N GLY A 523 12.49 -13.89 -2.96
CA GLY A 523 11.15 -13.55 -2.45
C GLY A 523 11.11 -13.62 -0.93
N TYR A 524 10.62 -12.55 -0.28
CA TYR A 524 10.58 -12.46 1.18
C TYR A 524 9.33 -11.75 1.69
N ASP A 525 8.99 -12.04 2.96
CA ASP A 525 7.99 -11.33 3.76
C ASP A 525 8.57 -10.94 5.10
N HIS A 526 8.06 -9.87 5.70
CA HIS A 526 8.42 -9.44 7.06
C HIS A 526 7.62 -10.23 8.10
N VAL A 527 8.20 -10.42 9.29
CA VAL A 527 7.50 -11.00 10.43
C VAL A 527 7.89 -10.27 11.73
N SER A 528 6.90 -10.06 12.59
CA SER A 528 7.05 -9.53 13.95
C SER A 528 7.27 -10.66 14.97
N ASP A 529 7.57 -10.27 16.21
CA ASP A 529 7.63 -11.19 17.35
C ASP A 529 6.29 -11.89 17.60
N HIS A 530 5.19 -11.14 17.60
CA HIS A 530 3.85 -11.66 17.87
C HIS A 530 3.43 -12.69 16.82
N LEU A 531 3.59 -12.36 15.54
CA LEU A 531 3.23 -13.29 14.46
C LEU A 531 4.17 -14.50 14.41
N LEU A 532 5.46 -14.30 14.69
CA LEU A 532 6.41 -15.42 14.79
C LEU A 532 6.04 -16.38 15.92
N ALA A 533 5.48 -15.88 17.03
CA ALA A 533 5.03 -16.72 18.13
C ALA A 533 3.95 -17.74 17.71
N GLU A 534 3.16 -17.43 16.67
CA GLU A 534 2.14 -18.32 16.12
C GLU A 534 2.71 -19.36 15.13
N ALA A 535 3.99 -19.21 14.73
CA ALA A 535 4.62 -20.07 13.75
C ALA A 535 4.76 -21.52 14.22
N THR A 536 4.73 -22.46 13.28
CA THR A 536 5.10 -23.87 13.49
C THR A 536 6.21 -24.28 12.53
N GLY A 537 7.07 -25.18 12.98
CA GLY A 537 8.16 -25.75 12.17
C GLY A 537 7.79 -27.14 11.70
N GLY A 538 8.32 -27.55 10.55
CA GLY A 538 8.16 -28.91 10.09
C GLY A 538 8.64 -29.12 8.64
N ARG A 539 9.17 -30.29 8.35
CA ARG A 539 9.60 -30.70 6.99
C ARG A 539 10.55 -29.69 6.32
N GLY A 540 11.41 -29.02 7.12
CA GLY A 540 12.32 -27.99 6.63
C GLY A 540 11.66 -26.66 6.25
N ARG A 541 10.47 -26.36 6.80
CA ARG A 541 9.70 -25.14 6.52
C ARG A 541 9.18 -24.51 7.81
N VAL A 542 8.79 -23.25 7.72
CA VAL A 542 8.06 -22.51 8.74
C VAL A 542 6.67 -22.19 8.18
N GLU A 543 5.63 -22.40 8.97
CA GLU A 543 4.24 -22.17 8.61
C GLU A 543 3.61 -21.15 9.55
N ILE A 544 2.93 -20.14 8.99
CA ILE A 544 2.16 -19.13 9.72
C ILE A 544 0.94 -18.76 8.85
N GLY A 545 -0.25 -18.59 9.44
CA GLY A 545 -1.44 -18.12 8.72
C GLY A 545 -1.83 -18.99 7.51
N GLY A 546 -1.42 -20.28 7.50
CA GLY A 546 -1.66 -21.20 6.38
C GLY A 546 -0.69 -21.06 5.20
N ASN A 547 0.32 -20.19 5.30
CA ASN A 547 1.37 -20.00 4.30
C ASN A 547 2.71 -20.54 4.81
N THR A 548 3.65 -20.83 3.90
CA THR A 548 4.92 -21.51 4.24
C THR A 548 6.12 -20.79 3.68
N TRP A 549 7.21 -20.75 4.46
CA TRP A 549 8.53 -20.24 4.09
C TRP A 549 9.62 -21.30 4.32
N ARG A 550 10.73 -21.21 3.58
CA ARG A 550 11.85 -22.15 3.72
C ARG A 550 12.73 -21.83 4.91
N VAL A 551 12.91 -20.54 5.21
CA VAL A 551 13.84 -20.06 6.23
C VAL A 551 13.27 -18.86 6.97
N VAL A 552 13.69 -18.66 8.23
CA VAL A 552 13.62 -17.38 8.93
C VAL A 552 14.99 -16.73 8.85
N LEU A 553 15.06 -15.48 8.38
CA LEU A 553 16.28 -14.67 8.37
C LEU A 553 16.18 -13.60 9.47
N VAL A 554 17.05 -13.69 10.45
CA VAL A 554 17.25 -12.68 11.49
C VAL A 554 18.36 -11.74 11.03
N PRO A 555 18.08 -10.47 10.72
CA PRO A 555 19.12 -9.49 10.39
C PRO A 555 19.96 -9.19 11.64
N GLU A 556 21.13 -8.59 11.48
CA GLU A 556 21.93 -8.19 12.63
C GLU A 556 21.11 -7.27 13.56
N CYS A 557 20.95 -7.69 14.80
CA CYS A 557 20.27 -6.94 15.85
C CYS A 557 20.93 -7.23 17.20
N ARG A 558 20.89 -6.23 18.10
CA ARG A 558 21.41 -6.36 19.47
C ARG A 558 20.35 -6.91 20.42
N LEU A 559 19.13 -6.44 20.27
CA LEU A 559 18.04 -6.73 21.18
C LEU A 559 17.03 -7.70 20.56
N MET A 560 16.63 -8.68 21.38
CA MET A 560 15.54 -9.59 21.05
C MET A 560 14.83 -10.01 22.36
N PRO A 561 13.50 -10.04 22.39
CA PRO A 561 12.78 -10.61 23.53
C PRO A 561 13.15 -12.07 23.76
N GLU A 562 13.25 -12.48 25.01
CA GLU A 562 13.52 -13.87 25.37
C GLU A 562 12.51 -14.86 24.75
N PRO A 563 11.19 -14.58 24.76
CA PRO A 563 10.22 -15.46 24.11
C PRO A 563 10.45 -15.65 22.60
N THR A 564 10.94 -14.62 21.92
CA THR A 564 11.25 -14.68 20.47
C THR A 564 12.44 -15.62 20.21
N LEU A 565 13.52 -15.48 20.98
CA LEU A 565 14.67 -16.41 20.86
C LEU A 565 14.25 -17.84 21.19
N ARG A 566 13.46 -18.06 22.23
CA ARG A 566 12.88 -19.36 22.59
C ARG A 566 12.09 -19.95 21.43
N LYS A 567 11.28 -19.12 20.76
CA LYS A 567 10.49 -19.56 19.61
C LYS A 567 11.38 -19.96 18.41
N LEU A 568 12.42 -19.20 18.10
CA LEU A 568 13.38 -19.55 17.06
C LEU A 568 14.08 -20.91 17.36
N VAL A 569 14.48 -21.13 18.62
CA VAL A 569 15.05 -22.43 19.04
C VAL A 569 14.02 -23.54 18.91
N GLN A 570 12.77 -23.32 19.28
CA GLN A 570 11.66 -24.27 19.12
C GLN A 570 11.45 -24.63 17.65
N LEU A 571 11.37 -23.62 16.76
CA LEU A 571 11.19 -23.85 15.32
C LEU A 571 12.34 -24.67 14.72
N ALA A 572 13.57 -24.43 15.19
CA ALA A 572 14.72 -25.26 14.79
C ALA A 572 14.57 -26.70 15.30
N HIS A 573 14.13 -26.91 16.55
CA HIS A 573 13.82 -28.26 17.04
C HIS A 573 12.80 -29.00 16.17
N GLU A 574 11.80 -28.28 15.63
CA GLU A 574 10.74 -28.78 14.78
C GLU A 574 11.19 -28.99 13.32
N GLY A 575 12.41 -28.59 12.95
CA GLY A 575 13.01 -28.85 11.64
C GLY A 575 13.22 -27.60 10.79
N ALA A 576 12.95 -26.38 11.28
CA ALA A 576 13.18 -25.15 10.53
C ALA A 576 14.67 -24.80 10.41
N THR A 577 15.02 -24.05 9.38
CA THR A 577 16.35 -23.43 9.22
C THR A 577 16.27 -21.96 9.60
N ILE A 578 17.03 -21.55 10.62
CA ILE A 578 17.14 -20.16 11.09
C ILE A 578 18.46 -19.60 10.60
N LEU A 579 18.42 -18.52 9.86
CA LEU A 579 19.57 -17.77 9.36
C LEU A 579 19.79 -16.53 10.23
N VAL A 580 21.01 -16.29 10.66
CA VAL A 580 21.37 -15.09 11.42
C VAL A 580 22.47 -14.34 10.68
N LEU A 581 22.17 -13.12 10.27
CA LEU A 581 23.13 -12.26 9.60
C LEU A 581 24.02 -11.55 10.64
N GLY A 582 25.31 -11.63 10.48
CA GLY A 582 26.31 -11.07 11.37
C GLY A 582 26.50 -11.92 12.64
N ARG A 583 25.76 -11.66 13.69
CA ARG A 583 25.88 -12.31 15.02
C ARG A 583 24.52 -12.50 15.68
N LEU A 584 24.46 -13.44 16.62
CA LEU A 584 23.28 -13.61 17.47
C LEU A 584 23.00 -12.35 18.31
N PRO A 585 21.71 -12.06 18.61
CA PRO A 585 21.33 -11.00 19.56
C PRO A 585 22.01 -11.22 20.91
N SER A 586 22.31 -10.15 21.65
CA SER A 586 23.12 -10.21 22.86
C SER A 586 22.43 -9.74 24.14
N ASP A 587 21.25 -9.10 24.04
CA ASP A 587 20.55 -8.53 25.18
C ASP A 587 19.03 -8.50 24.93
N VAL A 588 18.26 -8.24 25.99
CA VAL A 588 16.81 -8.11 25.96
C VAL A 588 16.36 -6.66 26.07
N PRO A 589 15.22 -6.24 25.47
CA PRO A 589 14.69 -4.87 25.56
C PRO A 589 13.98 -4.63 26.91
N GLY A 590 13.68 -3.35 27.21
CA GLY A 590 12.88 -2.93 28.36
C GLY A 590 13.58 -2.98 29.71
N TRP A 591 12.88 -2.54 30.76
CA TRP A 591 13.45 -2.29 32.08
C TRP A 591 13.10 -3.37 33.14
N ASN A 592 11.84 -3.84 33.18
CA ASN A 592 11.36 -4.70 34.24
C ASN A 592 12.07 -6.06 34.30
N ASP A 593 12.40 -6.55 35.50
CA ASP A 593 13.06 -7.86 35.76
C ASP A 593 14.28 -8.13 34.87
N LEU A 594 15.04 -7.07 34.52
CA LEU A 594 16.07 -7.10 33.47
C LEU A 594 17.09 -8.21 33.71
N GLU A 595 17.64 -8.35 34.90
CA GLU A 595 18.69 -9.33 35.19
C GLU A 595 18.17 -10.77 35.09
N LYS A 596 16.95 -11.02 35.50
CA LYS A 596 16.30 -12.34 35.33
C LYS A 596 16.13 -12.66 33.84
N ARG A 597 15.58 -11.72 33.05
CA ARG A 597 15.37 -11.92 31.61
C ARG A 597 16.69 -12.10 30.85
N ARG A 598 17.75 -11.38 31.24
CA ARG A 598 19.11 -11.56 30.71
C ARG A 598 19.66 -12.95 31.01
N ALA A 599 19.46 -13.45 32.23
CA ALA A 599 19.91 -14.78 32.60
C ALA A 599 19.19 -15.88 31.80
N GLU A 600 17.88 -15.76 31.64
CA GLU A 600 17.07 -16.68 30.81
C GLU A 600 17.46 -16.62 29.34
N PHE A 601 17.66 -15.43 28.80
CA PHE A 601 18.11 -15.21 27.42
C PHE A 601 19.50 -15.81 27.18
N LYS A 602 20.43 -15.58 28.12
CA LYS A 602 21.77 -16.17 28.05
C LYS A 602 21.74 -17.69 28.10
N ALA A 603 20.91 -18.28 28.92
CA ALA A 603 20.77 -19.73 28.98
C ALA A 603 20.29 -20.33 27.65
N LEU A 604 19.39 -19.64 26.93
CA LEU A 604 18.98 -20.02 25.59
C LEU A 604 20.12 -19.91 24.57
N LEU A 605 20.85 -18.80 24.57
CA LEU A 605 22.02 -18.64 23.69
C LEU A 605 23.06 -19.73 23.95
N ASP A 606 23.34 -20.03 25.23
CA ASP A 606 24.30 -21.07 25.62
C ASP A 606 23.82 -22.49 25.21
N SER A 607 22.53 -22.69 24.92
CA SER A 607 22.02 -23.96 24.41
C SER A 607 22.33 -24.20 22.93
N ILE A 608 22.58 -23.14 22.16
CA ILE A 608 22.89 -23.19 20.72
C ILE A 608 24.39 -23.52 20.56
N LYS A 609 24.71 -24.78 20.25
CA LYS A 609 26.11 -25.24 20.12
C LYS A 609 26.53 -25.21 18.67
N PHE A 610 27.39 -24.25 18.31
CA PHE A 610 27.94 -24.15 16.98
C PHE A 610 29.08 -25.13 16.76
N GLU A 611 29.11 -25.72 15.57
CA GLU A 611 30.24 -26.49 15.06
C GLU A 611 31.47 -25.56 14.83
N PRO A 612 32.70 -26.07 14.83
CA PRO A 612 33.86 -25.28 14.53
C PRO A 612 33.72 -24.58 13.16
N ALA A 613 34.09 -23.30 13.11
CA ALA A 613 34.04 -22.53 11.87
C ALA A 613 34.95 -23.18 10.79
N THR A 614 34.42 -23.28 9.58
CA THR A 614 35.19 -23.67 8.38
C THR A 614 35.32 -22.46 7.47
N ASP A 615 36.51 -22.20 6.94
CA ASP A 615 36.79 -21.04 6.11
C ASP A 615 35.80 -20.90 4.96
N GLY A 616 35.19 -19.72 4.85
CA GLY A 616 34.27 -19.35 3.78
C GLY A 616 32.84 -19.88 3.91
N ASN A 617 32.50 -20.67 4.93
CA ASN A 617 31.16 -21.21 5.14
C ASN A 617 30.47 -20.57 6.37
N PRO A 618 29.13 -20.42 6.38
CA PRO A 618 28.38 -20.04 7.58
C PRO A 618 28.63 -21.05 8.73
N GLN A 619 28.75 -20.53 9.96
CA GLN A 619 28.80 -21.38 11.15
C GLN A 619 27.42 -22.07 11.32
N LYS A 620 27.44 -23.34 11.67
CA LYS A 620 26.26 -24.18 11.81
C LYS A 620 26.07 -24.67 13.25
N ALA A 621 24.84 -24.63 13.75
CA ALA A 621 24.41 -25.35 14.94
C ALA A 621 23.20 -26.21 14.59
N THR A 622 23.31 -27.53 14.81
CA THR A 622 22.17 -28.44 14.62
C THR A 622 21.33 -28.48 15.90
N ILE A 623 20.02 -28.26 15.79
CA ILE A 623 19.09 -28.25 16.93
C ILE A 623 17.87 -29.09 16.55
N GLY A 624 17.67 -30.24 17.19
CA GLY A 624 16.58 -31.15 16.85
C GLY A 624 16.67 -31.60 15.39
N GLN A 625 15.63 -31.37 14.61
CA GLN A 625 15.56 -31.71 13.18
C GLN A 625 16.00 -30.54 12.25
N GLY A 626 16.23 -29.35 12.79
CA GLY A 626 16.62 -28.16 12.06
C GLY A 626 18.00 -27.65 12.43
N ARG A 627 18.24 -26.38 12.15
CA ARG A 627 19.58 -25.78 12.32
C ARG A 627 19.55 -24.25 12.38
N PHE A 628 20.58 -23.69 13.04
CA PHE A 628 20.99 -22.31 12.88
C PHE A 628 22.17 -22.23 11.93
N LEU A 629 22.19 -21.20 11.06
CA LEU A 629 23.34 -20.82 10.24
C LEU A 629 23.65 -19.36 10.53
N VAL A 630 24.90 -19.04 10.88
CA VAL A 630 25.34 -17.68 11.18
C VAL A 630 26.45 -17.29 10.20
N GLY A 631 26.34 -16.12 9.59
CA GLY A 631 27.31 -15.62 8.63
C GLY A 631 27.11 -14.14 8.29
N ALA A 632 28.11 -13.52 7.68
CA ALA A 632 28.10 -12.10 7.34
C ALA A 632 27.45 -11.78 5.98
N ASP A 633 27.25 -12.78 5.14
CA ASP A 633 26.76 -12.61 3.77
C ASP A 633 25.42 -13.31 3.55
N VAL A 634 24.42 -12.54 3.10
CA VAL A 634 23.05 -13.03 2.88
C VAL A 634 22.99 -14.11 1.81
N ASP A 635 23.71 -13.93 0.68
CA ASP A 635 23.73 -14.92 -0.41
C ASP A 635 24.39 -16.24 0.05
N ALA A 636 25.46 -16.18 0.83
CA ALA A 636 26.13 -17.38 1.36
C ALA A 636 25.21 -18.15 2.32
N LEU A 637 24.49 -17.43 3.21
CA LEU A 637 23.52 -18.01 4.12
C LEU A 637 22.38 -18.71 3.36
N LEU A 638 21.78 -18.03 2.38
CA LEU A 638 20.66 -18.56 1.60
C LEU A 638 21.07 -19.74 0.73
N ARG A 639 22.25 -19.69 0.10
CA ARG A 639 22.81 -20.86 -0.63
C ARG A 639 23.05 -22.05 0.28
N ALA A 640 23.65 -21.86 1.46
CA ALA A 640 23.88 -22.92 2.43
C ALA A 640 22.55 -23.51 2.97
N ALA A 641 21.48 -22.71 2.97
CA ALA A 641 20.14 -23.16 3.31
C ALA A 641 19.40 -23.84 2.15
N GLY A 642 19.90 -23.78 0.92
CA GLY A 642 19.28 -24.35 -0.27
C GLY A 642 18.08 -23.50 -0.76
N VAL A 643 18.10 -22.18 -0.52
CA VAL A 643 17.06 -21.25 -1.02
C VAL A 643 17.41 -20.87 -2.46
N PRO A 644 16.51 -21.13 -3.43
CA PRO A 644 16.75 -20.78 -4.81
C PRO A 644 16.69 -19.27 -5.04
N ARG A 645 17.51 -18.78 -5.95
CA ARG A 645 17.56 -17.40 -6.40
C ARG A 645 16.88 -17.26 -7.76
N GLU A 646 16.11 -16.20 -7.95
CA GLU A 646 15.59 -15.81 -9.27
C GLU A 646 16.62 -14.92 -9.98
N SER A 647 17.41 -15.51 -10.88
CA SER A 647 18.47 -14.78 -11.60
C SER A 647 17.94 -13.83 -12.67
N ALA A 648 16.64 -13.83 -12.95
CA ALA A 648 15.97 -12.88 -13.82
C ALA A 648 16.26 -11.42 -13.47
N VAL A 649 16.54 -11.13 -12.18
CA VAL A 649 16.86 -9.78 -11.71
C VAL A 649 18.16 -9.24 -12.30
N ASP A 650 19.10 -10.11 -12.67
CA ASP A 650 20.39 -9.72 -13.29
C ASP A 650 20.19 -9.18 -14.72
N LEU A 651 19.04 -9.48 -15.33
CA LEU A 651 18.62 -8.99 -16.65
C LEU A 651 17.73 -7.74 -16.58
N GLY A 652 17.57 -7.15 -15.37
CA GLY A 652 16.69 -6.00 -15.16
C GLY A 652 15.23 -6.34 -14.91
N LEU A 653 14.86 -7.62 -14.91
CA LEU A 653 13.50 -8.04 -14.54
C LEU A 653 13.31 -7.97 -13.03
N ARG A 654 12.10 -7.63 -12.61
CA ARG A 654 11.62 -7.80 -11.25
C ARG A 654 10.43 -8.75 -11.26
N PHE A 655 10.17 -9.41 -10.14
CA PHE A 655 9.12 -10.44 -10.07
C PHE A 655 8.39 -10.47 -8.74
N VAL A 656 7.16 -10.95 -8.78
CA VAL A 656 6.44 -11.53 -7.65
C VAL A 656 5.93 -12.90 -8.07
N ARG A 657 5.96 -13.86 -7.13
CA ARG A 657 5.60 -15.25 -7.39
C ARG A 657 4.46 -15.70 -6.47
N ARG A 658 3.46 -16.40 -7.06
CA ARG A 658 2.36 -17.02 -6.32
C ARG A 658 2.20 -18.48 -6.74
N THR A 659 1.67 -19.31 -5.84
CA THR A 659 1.35 -20.70 -6.18
C THR A 659 0.00 -20.80 -6.88
N HIS A 660 -0.19 -21.85 -7.68
CA HIS A 660 -1.49 -22.40 -8.05
C HIS A 660 -1.45 -23.92 -7.98
N ALA A 661 -2.58 -24.58 -8.17
CA ALA A 661 -2.71 -26.03 -7.95
C ALA A 661 -1.69 -26.90 -8.72
N GLN A 662 -1.14 -26.41 -9.84
CA GLN A 662 -0.27 -27.18 -10.73
C GLN A 662 1.13 -26.58 -10.89
N GLY A 663 1.42 -25.42 -10.24
CA GLY A 663 2.70 -24.73 -10.39
C GLY A 663 2.69 -23.34 -9.80
N HIS A 664 3.26 -22.37 -10.53
CA HIS A 664 3.39 -21.01 -10.06
C HIS A 664 2.95 -19.98 -11.13
N HIS A 665 2.47 -18.85 -10.66
CA HIS A 665 2.38 -17.64 -11.45
C HIS A 665 3.54 -16.72 -11.09
N TYR A 666 4.17 -16.14 -12.09
CA TYR A 666 5.05 -14.99 -11.98
C TYR A 666 4.39 -13.79 -12.62
N PHE A 667 4.42 -12.66 -11.96
CA PHE A 667 4.33 -11.37 -12.62
C PHE A 667 5.76 -10.89 -12.80
N PHE A 668 6.20 -10.74 -14.04
CA PHE A 668 7.48 -10.13 -14.39
C PHE A 668 7.25 -8.74 -14.95
N ALA A 669 8.09 -7.79 -14.55
CA ALA A 669 8.19 -6.48 -15.17
C ALA A 669 9.65 -6.15 -15.51
N ASN A 670 9.89 -5.66 -16.72
CA ASN A 670 11.19 -5.17 -17.11
C ASN A 670 11.38 -3.74 -16.56
N ARG A 671 12.14 -3.65 -15.47
CA ARG A 671 12.47 -2.39 -14.77
C ARG A 671 13.84 -1.85 -15.18
N GLY A 672 14.57 -2.58 -16.02
CA GLY A 672 15.84 -2.18 -16.61
C GLY A 672 15.65 -1.19 -17.76
N ASP A 673 16.77 -0.73 -18.30
CA ASP A 673 16.86 0.21 -19.43
C ASP A 673 17.10 -0.51 -20.77
N HIS A 674 17.21 -1.84 -20.76
CA HIS A 674 17.44 -2.67 -21.95
C HIS A 674 16.32 -3.69 -22.13
N ALA A 675 16.08 -4.06 -23.38
CA ALA A 675 15.17 -5.15 -23.72
C ALA A 675 15.74 -6.49 -23.21
N VAL A 676 14.87 -7.32 -22.64
CA VAL A 676 15.15 -8.73 -22.40
C VAL A 676 14.65 -9.52 -23.60
N ASP A 677 15.56 -10.20 -24.30
CA ASP A 677 15.29 -11.09 -25.44
C ASP A 677 16.19 -12.31 -25.30
N GLY A 678 15.67 -13.36 -24.68
CA GLY A 678 16.49 -14.54 -24.39
C GLY A 678 15.95 -15.48 -23.32
N TRP A 679 16.80 -16.46 -23.00
CA TRP A 679 16.51 -17.49 -21.99
C TRP A 679 16.70 -16.97 -20.58
N VAL A 680 15.62 -16.99 -19.79
CA VAL A 680 15.58 -16.57 -18.38
C VAL A 680 15.48 -17.81 -17.51
N THR A 681 16.42 -17.96 -16.56
CA THR A 681 16.42 -19.07 -15.60
C THR A 681 15.46 -18.79 -14.45
N LEU A 682 14.60 -19.76 -14.13
CA LEU A 682 13.66 -19.71 -13.00
C LEU A 682 14.23 -20.42 -11.77
N GLY A 683 13.95 -19.90 -10.58
CA GLY A 683 14.27 -20.53 -9.30
C GLY A 683 13.38 -21.73 -8.94
N ILE A 684 12.48 -22.15 -9.84
CA ILE A 684 11.60 -23.31 -9.66
C ILE A 684 11.71 -24.26 -10.85
N SER A 685 11.31 -25.50 -10.65
CA SER A 685 11.19 -26.49 -11.74
C SER A 685 9.83 -26.39 -12.41
N ALA A 686 9.83 -26.38 -13.73
CA ALA A 686 8.61 -26.46 -14.53
C ALA A 686 8.83 -27.33 -15.78
N LYS A 687 7.78 -28.05 -16.19
CA LYS A 687 7.76 -28.84 -17.41
C LYS A 687 7.27 -28.04 -18.61
N SER A 688 6.36 -27.12 -18.37
CA SER A 688 5.83 -26.20 -19.39
C SER A 688 5.44 -24.87 -18.76
N ALA A 689 5.28 -23.84 -19.58
CA ALA A 689 4.83 -22.52 -19.15
C ALA A 689 3.93 -21.89 -20.21
N VAL A 690 3.13 -20.91 -19.79
CA VAL A 690 2.28 -20.05 -20.62
C VAL A 690 2.62 -18.60 -20.32
N ILE A 691 2.79 -17.79 -21.36
CA ILE A 691 2.90 -16.34 -21.25
C ILE A 691 1.51 -15.74 -21.54
N LEU A 692 1.08 -14.80 -20.69
CA LEU A 692 -0.10 -13.95 -20.90
C LEU A 692 0.35 -12.50 -20.83
N ASP A 693 0.00 -11.72 -21.86
CA ASP A 693 0.27 -10.27 -21.91
C ASP A 693 -0.90 -9.52 -21.25
N PRO A 694 -0.71 -8.89 -20.09
CA PRO A 694 -1.83 -8.28 -19.37
C PRO A 694 -2.39 -7.02 -20.04
N ARG A 695 -1.74 -6.47 -21.09
CA ARG A 695 -2.30 -5.37 -21.88
C ARG A 695 -3.47 -5.83 -22.76
N TYR A 696 -3.55 -7.14 -23.07
CA TYR A 696 -4.53 -7.69 -23.99
C TYR A 696 -5.24 -8.92 -23.40
N ASP A 697 -6.51 -9.06 -23.67
CA ASP A 697 -7.33 -10.21 -23.21
C ASP A 697 -7.05 -11.49 -23.99
N HIS A 698 -6.64 -11.37 -25.23
CA HIS A 698 -6.48 -12.45 -26.21
C HIS A 698 -5.03 -12.83 -26.49
N ARG A 699 -4.04 -12.13 -25.92
CA ARG A 699 -2.63 -12.39 -26.19
C ARG A 699 -2.06 -13.34 -25.14
N ALA A 700 -2.16 -14.65 -25.43
CA ALA A 700 -1.62 -15.73 -24.61
C ALA A 700 -1.02 -16.82 -25.51
N GLY A 701 -0.04 -17.56 -24.99
CA GLY A 701 0.57 -18.66 -25.73
C GLY A 701 1.49 -19.53 -24.89
N VAL A 702 1.75 -20.77 -25.36
CA VAL A 702 2.68 -21.70 -24.73
C VAL A 702 4.11 -21.20 -24.93
N ALA A 703 4.82 -20.94 -23.83
CA ALA A 703 6.19 -20.46 -23.86
C ALA A 703 7.18 -21.55 -24.29
N ALA A 704 8.28 -21.15 -24.92
CA ALA A 704 9.43 -22.00 -25.12
C ALA A 704 10.11 -22.26 -23.76
N VAL A 705 10.28 -23.53 -23.41
CA VAL A 705 10.87 -24.00 -22.15
C VAL A 705 11.97 -25.00 -22.47
N ARG A 706 13.13 -24.85 -21.81
CA ARG A 706 14.22 -25.83 -21.88
C ARG A 706 14.83 -26.11 -20.51
N GLN A 707 15.59 -27.18 -20.40
CA GLN A 707 16.44 -27.44 -19.24
C GLN A 707 17.83 -26.88 -19.48
N GLY A 708 18.34 -26.10 -18.55
CA GLY A 708 19.73 -25.66 -18.53
C GLY A 708 20.71 -26.82 -18.30
N ALA A 709 21.98 -26.60 -18.55
CA ALA A 709 23.03 -27.61 -18.34
C ALA A 709 23.15 -28.07 -16.86
N ASP A 710 22.72 -27.24 -15.94
CA ASP A 710 22.67 -27.50 -14.49
C ASP A 710 21.32 -28.11 -14.03
N GLY A 711 20.43 -28.42 -14.97
CA GLY A 711 19.10 -28.93 -14.69
C GLY A 711 18.07 -27.87 -14.28
N SER A 712 18.43 -26.59 -14.33
CA SER A 712 17.50 -25.48 -14.08
C SER A 712 16.47 -25.33 -15.21
N THR A 713 15.27 -24.82 -14.89
CA THR A 713 14.27 -24.49 -15.89
C THR A 713 14.55 -23.12 -16.50
N GLN A 714 14.59 -23.04 -17.82
CA GLN A 714 14.73 -21.78 -18.55
C GLN A 714 13.50 -21.56 -19.44
N VAL A 715 13.02 -20.32 -19.47
CA VAL A 715 11.90 -19.84 -20.32
C VAL A 715 12.40 -18.71 -21.20
N TYR A 716 12.04 -18.72 -22.49
CA TYR A 716 12.37 -17.60 -23.38
C TYR A 716 11.38 -16.46 -23.16
N LEU A 717 11.89 -15.25 -22.92
CA LEU A 717 11.09 -14.03 -22.75
C LEU A 717 11.57 -12.93 -23.69
N GLN A 718 10.60 -12.16 -24.22
CA GLN A 718 10.84 -10.92 -24.95
C GLN A 718 10.05 -9.82 -24.26
N LEU A 719 10.73 -8.90 -23.56
CA LEU A 719 10.13 -7.79 -22.82
C LEU A 719 10.94 -6.52 -23.01
N GLN A 720 10.33 -5.50 -23.61
CA GLN A 720 10.92 -4.17 -23.72
C GLN A 720 10.94 -3.47 -22.35
N PRO A 721 11.78 -2.43 -22.13
CA PRO A 721 11.71 -1.59 -20.94
C PRO A 721 10.29 -1.09 -20.68
N GLY A 722 9.80 -1.25 -19.44
CA GLY A 722 8.45 -0.90 -19.03
C GLY A 722 7.36 -1.91 -19.39
N GLU A 723 7.67 -2.98 -20.11
CA GLU A 723 6.73 -4.09 -20.33
C GLU A 723 6.69 -5.06 -19.16
N SER A 724 5.58 -5.76 -19.05
CA SER A 724 5.32 -6.80 -18.03
C SER A 724 4.54 -7.97 -18.61
N CYS A 725 4.67 -9.14 -18.01
CA CYS A 725 3.91 -10.32 -18.38
C CYS A 725 3.55 -11.18 -17.16
N ILE A 726 2.52 -12.00 -17.30
CA ILE A 726 2.25 -13.12 -16.42
C ILE A 726 2.85 -14.38 -17.06
N LEU A 727 3.74 -15.05 -16.33
CA LEU A 727 4.24 -16.38 -16.67
C LEU A 727 3.56 -17.40 -15.75
N ARG A 728 2.76 -18.29 -16.32
CA ARG A 728 2.10 -19.39 -15.61
C ARG A 728 2.86 -20.69 -15.87
N THR A 729 3.47 -21.29 -14.85
CA THR A 729 4.29 -22.49 -14.96
C THR A 729 3.56 -23.72 -14.48
N PHE A 730 3.87 -24.89 -15.07
CA PHE A 730 3.28 -26.18 -14.73
C PHE A 730 4.39 -27.19 -14.42
N ALA A 731 4.39 -27.73 -13.18
CA ALA A 731 5.45 -28.60 -12.71
C ALA A 731 5.43 -30.02 -13.32
N GLY A 732 4.22 -30.61 -13.47
CA GLY A 732 4.07 -32.03 -13.80
C GLY A 732 3.56 -32.35 -15.20
N GLN A 733 3.08 -31.37 -15.97
CA GLN A 733 2.37 -31.61 -17.24
C GLN A 733 2.86 -30.69 -18.36
N SER A 734 2.67 -31.15 -19.59
CA SER A 734 2.76 -30.30 -20.77
C SER A 734 1.39 -29.68 -21.03
N VAL A 735 1.37 -28.40 -21.35
CA VAL A 735 0.14 -27.65 -21.64
C VAL A 735 -0.08 -27.61 -23.16
N PRO A 736 -1.25 -28.01 -23.66
CA PRO A 736 -1.61 -27.84 -25.06
C PRO A 736 -1.98 -26.36 -25.34
N GLY A 737 -1.81 -25.90 -26.57
CA GLY A 737 -2.20 -24.56 -27.00
C GLY A 737 -1.32 -24.02 -28.11
N SER A 738 -1.67 -22.84 -28.64
CA SER A 738 -0.85 -22.13 -29.61
C SER A 738 0.46 -21.67 -28.95
N ALA A 739 1.58 -21.82 -29.65
CA ALA A 739 2.87 -21.29 -29.19
C ALA A 739 2.79 -19.78 -29.05
N TRP A 740 3.52 -19.22 -28.08
CA TRP A 740 3.73 -17.79 -27.98
C TRP A 740 4.43 -17.27 -29.26
N PRO A 741 3.95 -16.20 -29.91
CA PRO A 741 4.48 -15.74 -31.18
C PRO A 741 5.75 -14.91 -30.97
N TYR A 742 6.87 -15.59 -30.80
CA TYR A 742 8.17 -14.93 -30.75
C TYR A 742 8.55 -14.40 -32.13
N SER A 743 9.09 -13.20 -32.18
CA SER A 743 9.47 -12.54 -33.44
C SER A 743 10.77 -11.74 -33.28
N GLU A 744 11.48 -11.58 -34.38
CA GLU A 744 12.65 -10.71 -34.45
C GLU A 744 12.57 -9.84 -35.72
N PRO A 745 13.21 -8.66 -35.73
CA PRO A 745 13.27 -7.83 -36.93
C PRO A 745 13.88 -8.58 -38.12
N ALA A 746 13.22 -8.56 -39.27
CA ALA A 746 13.70 -9.11 -40.53
C ALA A 746 14.37 -8.03 -41.43
N GLY A 747 14.39 -6.78 -40.99
CA GLY A 747 14.98 -5.64 -41.70
C GLY A 747 15.00 -4.39 -40.80
N ALA A 748 15.49 -3.29 -41.36
CA ALA A 748 15.49 -2.01 -40.65
C ALA A 748 14.08 -1.38 -40.60
N PRO A 749 13.77 -0.58 -39.56
CA PRO A 749 12.55 0.22 -39.53
C PRO A 749 12.42 1.12 -40.74
N GLN A 750 11.25 1.10 -41.36
CA GLN A 750 10.93 1.89 -42.56
C GLN A 750 10.00 3.05 -42.16
N PRO A 751 10.40 4.33 -42.36
CA PRO A 751 9.51 5.45 -42.03
C PRO A 751 8.21 5.40 -42.86
N VAL A 752 7.07 5.63 -42.22
CA VAL A 752 5.79 5.79 -42.89
C VAL A 752 5.65 7.27 -43.28
N ALA A 753 5.91 7.58 -44.54
CA ALA A 753 5.99 8.96 -45.02
C ALA A 753 4.73 9.36 -45.78
N GLY A 754 4.38 10.64 -45.74
CA GLY A 754 3.26 11.25 -46.44
C GLY A 754 2.80 12.53 -45.77
N THR A 755 1.68 13.09 -46.23
CA THR A 755 1.08 14.28 -45.61
C THR A 755 -0.03 13.86 -44.65
N TRP A 756 0.15 14.12 -43.39
CA TRP A 756 -0.82 13.84 -42.32
C TRP A 756 -1.95 14.87 -42.32
N GLN A 757 -3.19 14.38 -42.31
CA GLN A 757 -4.39 15.18 -42.05
C GLN A 757 -4.68 15.11 -40.58
N VAL A 758 -4.72 16.26 -39.90
CA VAL A 758 -4.96 16.34 -38.45
C VAL A 758 -6.29 17.07 -38.21
N GLN A 759 -7.22 16.39 -37.52
CA GLN A 759 -8.52 16.94 -37.16
C GLN A 759 -8.75 16.80 -35.66
N PHE A 760 -9.05 17.90 -34.98
CA PHE A 760 -9.46 17.85 -33.58
C PHE A 760 -10.92 17.38 -33.49
N VAL A 761 -11.17 16.31 -32.72
CA VAL A 761 -12.46 15.60 -32.73
C VAL A 761 -13.23 15.67 -31.41
N ASP A 762 -12.54 15.86 -30.28
CA ASP A 762 -13.17 15.93 -28.96
C ASP A 762 -12.27 16.68 -27.98
N GLY A 763 -12.84 17.50 -27.09
CA GLY A 763 -12.11 18.26 -26.07
C GLY A 763 -12.45 19.74 -26.04
N GLY A 764 -11.53 20.56 -25.54
CA GLY A 764 -11.80 22.00 -25.38
C GLY A 764 -10.56 22.84 -24.97
N PRO A 765 -10.73 24.15 -24.81
CA PRO A 765 -12.02 24.88 -24.70
C PRO A 765 -12.79 25.03 -26.01
N VAL A 766 -12.11 25.01 -27.15
CA VAL A 766 -12.64 25.07 -28.51
C VAL A 766 -11.88 24.06 -29.35
N LEU A 767 -12.52 23.45 -30.33
CA LEU A 767 -11.81 22.57 -31.28
C LEU A 767 -10.97 23.45 -32.22
N PRO A 768 -9.63 23.27 -32.27
CA PRO A 768 -8.76 23.99 -33.22
C PRO A 768 -9.07 23.63 -34.66
N ALA A 769 -8.60 24.45 -35.58
CA ALA A 769 -8.75 24.22 -37.02
C ALA A 769 -8.02 22.93 -37.46
N ALA A 770 -8.53 22.29 -38.53
CA ALA A 770 -7.82 21.15 -39.13
C ALA A 770 -6.48 21.61 -39.71
N HIS A 771 -5.49 20.74 -39.65
CA HIS A 771 -4.12 21.04 -40.08
C HIS A 771 -3.56 19.93 -40.97
N GLU A 772 -2.78 20.30 -41.96
CA GLU A 772 -2.04 19.36 -42.80
C GLU A 772 -0.54 19.53 -42.57
N THR A 773 0.18 18.40 -42.40
CA THR A 773 1.63 18.47 -42.16
C THR A 773 2.36 17.26 -42.78
N PRO A 774 3.47 17.48 -43.49
CA PRO A 774 4.33 16.40 -43.94
C PRO A 774 5.28 15.92 -42.84
N GLN A 775 5.41 16.64 -41.70
CA GLN A 775 6.29 16.35 -40.60
C GLN A 775 5.52 16.39 -39.28
N LEU A 776 5.58 15.28 -38.53
CA LEU A 776 4.98 15.18 -37.21
C LEU A 776 5.73 16.06 -36.23
N ALA A 777 4.99 16.84 -35.46
CA ALA A 777 5.48 17.70 -34.40
C ALA A 777 4.36 17.95 -33.38
N SER A 778 4.74 18.43 -32.19
CA SER A 778 3.74 18.85 -31.20
C SER A 778 2.84 19.95 -31.74
N TRP A 779 1.51 19.79 -31.64
CA TRP A 779 0.58 20.86 -32.10
C TRP A 779 0.70 22.13 -31.26
N THR A 780 1.37 22.11 -30.14
CA THR A 780 1.68 23.30 -29.34
C THR A 780 2.72 24.21 -29.99
N THR A 781 3.44 23.71 -31.00
CA THR A 781 4.42 24.48 -31.79
C THR A 781 3.78 25.17 -33.02
N TRP A 782 2.52 24.84 -33.33
CA TRP A 782 1.83 25.44 -34.45
C TRP A 782 1.47 26.91 -34.19
N ASP A 783 1.30 27.69 -35.27
CA ASP A 783 0.84 29.08 -35.15
C ASP A 783 -0.70 29.14 -35.00
N ASP A 784 -1.19 28.42 -33.97
CA ASP A 784 -2.60 28.33 -33.60
C ASP A 784 -2.71 28.43 -32.08
N ALA A 785 -3.27 29.54 -31.61
CA ALA A 785 -3.44 29.76 -30.15
C ALA A 785 -4.43 28.78 -29.54
N GLU A 786 -5.43 28.30 -30.28
CA GLU A 786 -6.38 27.29 -29.80
C GLU A 786 -5.73 25.93 -29.61
N ALA A 787 -4.84 25.54 -30.55
CA ALA A 787 -4.08 24.29 -30.42
C ALA A 787 -3.13 24.30 -29.21
N ARG A 788 -2.51 25.44 -28.89
CA ARG A 788 -1.60 25.57 -27.74
C ARG A 788 -2.28 25.31 -26.40
N ARG A 789 -3.55 25.68 -26.23
CA ARG A 789 -4.33 25.52 -25.00
C ARG A 789 -5.31 24.33 -25.00
N PHE A 790 -5.30 23.56 -26.07
CA PHE A 790 -6.24 22.48 -26.27
C PHE A 790 -5.92 21.29 -25.35
N ALA A 791 -6.95 20.77 -24.68
CA ALA A 791 -6.94 19.47 -24.01
C ALA A 791 -8.04 18.59 -24.60
N GLY A 792 -7.66 17.47 -25.18
CA GLY A 792 -8.60 16.57 -25.86
C GLY A 792 -7.92 15.66 -26.87
N THR A 793 -8.67 15.28 -27.92
CA THR A 793 -8.25 14.26 -28.89
C THR A 793 -8.18 14.86 -30.29
N ALA A 794 -7.07 14.60 -30.97
CA ALA A 794 -6.89 14.86 -32.39
C ALA A 794 -6.74 13.56 -33.19
N ARG A 795 -7.41 13.46 -34.34
CA ARG A 795 -7.28 12.36 -35.29
C ARG A 795 -6.24 12.72 -36.33
N TYR A 796 -5.25 11.87 -36.46
CA TYR A 796 -4.21 11.88 -37.49
C TYR A 796 -4.57 10.83 -38.51
N THR A 797 -4.67 11.21 -39.78
CA THR A 797 -4.93 10.28 -40.91
C THR A 797 -3.82 10.41 -41.93
N LEU A 798 -3.28 9.28 -42.35
CA LEU A 798 -2.27 9.20 -43.39
C LEU A 798 -2.60 8.11 -44.39
N GLU A 799 -2.58 8.44 -45.70
CA GLU A 799 -2.49 7.46 -46.78
C GLU A 799 -1.05 7.23 -47.16
N PHE A 800 -0.63 5.98 -47.23
CA PHE A 800 0.74 5.61 -47.61
C PHE A 800 0.76 4.36 -48.49
N ASP A 801 1.77 4.24 -49.33
CA ASP A 801 1.97 3.05 -50.16
C ASP A 801 2.89 2.06 -49.43
N HIS A 802 2.47 0.78 -49.39
CA HIS A 802 3.28 -0.31 -48.87
C HIS A 802 3.65 -1.26 -50.03
N PRO A 803 4.98 -1.53 -50.23
CA PRO A 803 5.39 -2.41 -51.34
C PRO A 803 4.90 -3.83 -51.14
N ALA A 804 4.60 -4.53 -52.21
CA ALA A 804 4.34 -5.96 -52.17
C ALA A 804 5.61 -6.69 -51.70
N GLY A 805 5.55 -7.42 -50.60
CA GLY A 805 6.70 -8.15 -50.01
C GLY A 805 6.25 -9.46 -49.37
N GLU A 806 7.19 -10.39 -49.23
CA GLU A 806 6.98 -11.70 -48.60
C GLU A 806 7.03 -11.66 -47.05
N ALA A 807 6.98 -10.51 -46.42
CA ALA A 807 7.08 -10.42 -44.97
C ALA A 807 5.83 -11.02 -44.29
N GLY A 808 6.05 -11.94 -43.37
CA GLY A 808 4.96 -12.60 -42.65
C GLY A 808 4.20 -11.67 -41.71
N ASP A 809 4.88 -10.74 -41.04
CA ASP A 809 4.28 -9.78 -40.13
C ASP A 809 5.07 -8.46 -40.08
N TRP A 810 4.46 -7.42 -39.52
CA TRP A 810 5.05 -6.08 -39.44
C TRP A 810 4.76 -5.44 -38.10
N LEU A 811 5.78 -4.86 -37.49
CA LEU A 811 5.67 -4.05 -36.29
C LEU A 811 5.41 -2.59 -36.65
N LEU A 812 4.25 -2.08 -36.31
CA LEU A 812 3.97 -0.64 -36.34
C LEU A 812 4.51 -0.05 -35.04
N ASP A 813 5.37 0.96 -35.15
CA ASP A 813 5.82 1.79 -34.04
C ASP A 813 5.40 3.23 -34.28
N LEU A 814 4.64 3.81 -33.37
CA LEU A 814 4.21 5.22 -33.47
C LEU A 814 5.32 6.20 -33.02
N GLY A 815 6.43 5.71 -32.48
CA GLY A 815 7.45 6.54 -31.89
C GLY A 815 6.96 7.27 -30.65
N ARG A 816 7.11 8.59 -30.62
CA ARG A 816 6.68 9.41 -29.48
C ARG A 816 5.21 9.83 -29.64
N VAL A 817 4.40 9.44 -28.67
CA VAL A 817 2.98 9.80 -28.55
C VAL A 817 2.79 10.60 -27.25
N CYS A 818 2.06 11.69 -27.31
CA CYS A 818 1.73 12.56 -26.19
C CYS A 818 0.20 12.70 -26.06
N GLU A 819 -0.53 11.79 -25.28
CA GLU A 819 0.05 10.77 -24.40
C GLU A 819 -0.46 9.36 -24.70
N SER A 820 -1.67 9.22 -25.30
CA SER A 820 -2.26 7.93 -25.68
C SER A 820 -2.81 7.99 -27.09
N ALA A 821 -2.92 6.84 -27.78
CA ALA A 821 -3.44 6.77 -29.12
C ALA A 821 -4.36 5.57 -29.33
N ARG A 822 -5.48 5.76 -30.02
CA ARG A 822 -6.31 4.67 -30.57
C ARG A 822 -6.06 4.57 -32.05
N VAL A 823 -5.62 3.40 -32.48
CA VAL A 823 -5.08 3.19 -33.84
C VAL A 823 -5.99 2.30 -34.67
N LYS A 824 -6.19 2.70 -35.91
CA LYS A 824 -6.81 1.87 -36.97
C LYS A 824 -5.90 1.79 -38.18
N LEU A 825 -5.85 0.63 -38.83
CA LEU A 825 -5.19 0.41 -40.09
C LEU A 825 -6.20 -0.17 -41.08
N ASN A 826 -6.43 0.53 -42.19
CA ASN A 826 -7.44 0.15 -43.20
C ASN A 826 -8.84 -0.05 -42.63
N GLY A 827 -9.22 0.76 -41.63
CA GLY A 827 -10.51 0.69 -40.93
C GLY A 827 -10.59 -0.39 -39.83
N HIS A 828 -9.61 -1.27 -39.74
CA HIS A 828 -9.53 -2.27 -38.65
C HIS A 828 -8.92 -1.67 -37.39
N ALA A 829 -9.54 -1.91 -36.23
CA ALA A 829 -8.99 -1.50 -34.94
C ALA A 829 -7.72 -2.30 -34.61
N VAL A 830 -6.58 -1.62 -34.52
CA VAL A 830 -5.31 -2.21 -34.07
C VAL A 830 -5.29 -2.31 -32.55
N GLY A 831 -5.77 -1.26 -31.86
CA GLY A 831 -5.86 -1.22 -30.40
C GLY A 831 -5.68 0.18 -29.82
N ALA A 832 -5.66 0.23 -28.50
CA ALA A 832 -5.33 1.42 -27.74
C ALA A 832 -3.87 1.34 -27.23
N PHE A 833 -3.08 2.33 -27.62
CA PHE A 833 -1.70 2.51 -27.23
C PHE A 833 -1.68 3.54 -26.09
N TRP A 834 -1.90 3.07 -24.89
CA TRP A 834 -2.07 3.92 -23.69
C TRP A 834 -0.82 4.01 -22.81
N CYS A 835 0.18 3.17 -23.08
CA CYS A 835 1.49 3.21 -22.42
C CYS A 835 2.61 2.79 -23.39
N ALA A 836 3.83 3.24 -23.11
CA ALA A 836 5.01 2.83 -23.87
C ALA A 836 5.35 1.32 -23.65
N PRO A 837 5.92 0.64 -24.65
CA PRO A 837 6.16 1.11 -26.02
C PRO A 837 4.86 1.18 -26.84
N PHE A 838 4.74 2.19 -27.69
CA PHE A 838 3.57 2.42 -28.55
C PHE A 838 3.67 1.60 -29.85
N GLN A 839 3.66 0.28 -29.71
CA GLN A 839 3.96 -0.68 -30.76
C GLN A 839 2.90 -1.79 -30.83
N ALA A 840 2.59 -2.25 -32.06
CA ALA A 840 1.77 -3.44 -32.28
C ALA A 840 2.14 -4.13 -33.60
N SER A 841 1.91 -5.45 -33.64
CA SER A 841 1.94 -6.25 -34.85
C SER A 841 0.72 -5.96 -35.74
N VAL A 842 0.93 -5.63 -37.00
CA VAL A 842 -0.12 -5.16 -37.92
C VAL A 842 -0.17 -5.89 -39.27
N GLY A 843 0.67 -6.89 -39.51
CA GLY A 843 0.78 -7.58 -40.81
C GLY A 843 -0.54 -8.10 -41.33
N GLN A 844 -1.44 -8.58 -40.46
CA GLN A 844 -2.76 -9.09 -40.85
C GLN A 844 -3.69 -8.04 -41.51
N TRP A 845 -3.46 -6.75 -41.27
CA TRP A 845 -4.27 -5.63 -41.80
C TRP A 845 -3.56 -4.82 -42.87
N LEU A 846 -2.25 -5.03 -43.05
CA LEU A 846 -1.43 -4.33 -44.03
C LEU A 846 -1.65 -4.92 -45.40
N LYS A 847 -1.79 -4.07 -46.43
CA LYS A 847 -2.06 -4.46 -47.83
C LYS A 847 -0.94 -3.98 -48.74
N PRO A 848 -0.61 -4.73 -49.82
CA PRO A 848 0.18 -4.18 -50.89
C PRO A 848 -0.51 -2.97 -51.54
N GLY A 849 0.24 -1.92 -51.86
CA GLY A 849 -0.28 -0.67 -52.38
C GLY A 849 -0.82 0.26 -51.27
N LYS A 850 -1.91 0.94 -51.55
CA LYS A 850 -2.45 1.97 -50.64
C LYS A 850 -3.00 1.45 -49.34
N ASN A 851 -2.57 2.04 -48.23
CA ASN A 851 -3.03 1.81 -46.86
C ASN A 851 -3.45 3.14 -46.24
N THR A 852 -4.37 3.09 -45.31
CA THR A 852 -4.80 4.24 -44.50
C THR A 852 -4.52 3.93 -43.02
N LEU A 853 -3.67 4.75 -42.39
CA LEU A 853 -3.40 4.73 -40.96
C LEU A 853 -4.16 5.88 -40.31
N GLU A 854 -4.96 5.56 -39.27
CA GLU A 854 -5.63 6.53 -38.43
C GLU A 854 -5.13 6.37 -36.98
N ALA A 855 -4.75 7.49 -36.32
CA ALA A 855 -4.38 7.52 -34.91
C ALA A 855 -5.13 8.68 -34.22
N GLU A 856 -6.01 8.34 -33.29
CA GLU A 856 -6.68 9.31 -32.40
C GLU A 856 -5.85 9.51 -31.16
N VAL A 857 -5.15 10.63 -31.06
CA VAL A 857 -4.21 10.93 -29.98
C VAL A 857 -4.85 11.88 -28.97
N THR A 858 -4.81 11.52 -27.69
CA THR A 858 -5.34 12.30 -26.57
C THR A 858 -4.17 12.82 -25.72
N ASN A 859 -4.16 14.15 -25.45
CA ASN A 859 -3.11 14.79 -24.65
C ASN A 859 -3.52 14.97 -23.18
N LEU A 860 -2.57 15.47 -22.37
CA LEU A 860 -2.83 15.88 -20.99
C LEU A 860 -3.68 17.17 -20.93
N ALA A 861 -4.41 17.32 -19.82
CA ALA A 861 -5.14 18.56 -19.52
C ALA A 861 -4.25 19.73 -19.09
N ALA A 862 -2.95 19.52 -18.89
CA ALA A 862 -2.00 20.49 -18.33
C ALA A 862 -1.96 21.82 -19.09
N ASN A 863 -1.97 21.80 -20.44
CA ASN A 863 -1.94 23.02 -21.26
C ASN A 863 -3.21 23.87 -21.11
N ARG A 864 -4.36 23.23 -20.92
CA ARG A 864 -5.62 23.95 -20.66
C ARG A 864 -5.65 24.54 -19.27
N VAL A 865 -5.12 23.83 -18.27
CA VAL A 865 -4.96 24.36 -16.90
C VAL A 865 -3.98 25.53 -16.86
N HIS A 866 -2.86 25.44 -17.61
CA HIS A 866 -1.92 26.54 -17.79
C HIS A 866 -2.61 27.80 -18.36
N ASP A 867 -3.42 27.64 -19.43
CA ASP A 867 -4.19 28.75 -20.03
C ASP A 867 -5.20 29.37 -19.05
N LEU A 868 -5.90 28.56 -18.24
CA LEU A 868 -6.82 29.06 -17.22
C LEU A 868 -6.10 29.95 -16.20
N ASP A 869 -4.93 29.54 -15.71
CA ASP A 869 -4.17 30.28 -14.71
C ASP A 869 -3.52 31.54 -15.34
N GLN A 870 -3.01 31.48 -16.57
CA GLN A 870 -2.54 32.65 -17.29
C GLN A 870 -3.63 33.71 -17.47
N ARG A 871 -4.83 33.31 -17.83
CA ARG A 871 -6.00 34.18 -17.99
C ARG A 871 -6.66 34.55 -16.66
N LYS A 872 -6.15 34.01 -15.52
CA LYS A 872 -6.70 34.24 -14.17
C LYS A 872 -8.19 33.87 -14.06
N VAL A 873 -8.58 32.78 -14.73
CA VAL A 873 -9.93 32.22 -14.59
C VAL A 873 -10.10 31.63 -13.20
N ASN A 874 -11.18 31.96 -12.50
CA ASN A 874 -11.45 31.36 -11.19
C ASN A 874 -12.04 29.95 -11.35
N TRP A 875 -11.20 28.92 -11.28
CA TRP A 875 -11.58 27.52 -11.30
C TRP A 875 -11.24 26.75 -10.01
N LYS A 876 -10.54 27.41 -9.06
CA LYS A 876 -10.07 26.86 -7.77
C LYS A 876 -10.97 27.36 -6.62
N TYR A 877 -12.26 27.12 -6.71
CA TYR A 877 -13.27 27.64 -5.77
C TYR A 877 -13.62 26.64 -4.68
N PHE A 878 -12.62 26.13 -3.96
CA PHE A 878 -12.82 25.13 -2.91
C PHE A 878 -12.44 25.70 -1.54
N TYR A 879 -12.93 25.06 -0.49
CA TYR A 879 -12.49 25.32 0.87
C TYR A 879 -11.21 24.58 1.18
N ASP A 880 -10.50 25.02 2.24
CA ASP A 880 -9.25 24.43 2.69
C ASP A 880 -8.17 24.30 1.58
N ALA A 881 -7.20 23.42 1.78
CA ALA A 881 -6.07 23.19 0.88
C ALA A 881 -6.44 22.24 -0.24
N ASN A 882 -7.28 22.65 -1.18
CA ASN A 882 -7.79 21.76 -2.20
C ASN A 882 -6.89 21.62 -3.42
N VAL A 883 -6.47 22.70 -4.07
CA VAL A 883 -5.64 22.60 -5.27
C VAL A 883 -4.24 23.12 -4.95
N LEU A 884 -3.37 22.17 -4.57
CA LEU A 884 -1.99 22.43 -4.20
C LEU A 884 -1.02 21.85 -5.24
N SER A 885 0.19 22.40 -5.28
CA SER A 885 1.36 21.78 -5.90
C SER A 885 1.99 20.74 -4.96
N ARG A 886 2.92 19.93 -5.49
CA ARG A 886 3.70 18.95 -4.71
C ARG A 886 4.49 19.56 -3.55
N ASN A 887 4.73 20.89 -3.57
CA ASN A 887 5.38 21.62 -2.51
C ASN A 887 4.41 22.16 -1.45
N TYR A 888 3.16 21.71 -1.43
CA TYR A 888 2.09 22.15 -0.52
C TYR A 888 1.83 23.66 -0.57
N ARG A 889 2.02 24.26 -1.73
CA ARG A 889 1.65 25.66 -2.01
C ARG A 889 0.44 25.71 -2.93
N PRO A 890 -0.38 26.77 -2.89
CA PRO A 890 -1.44 26.93 -3.89
C PRO A 890 -0.90 26.71 -5.30
N LEU A 891 -1.60 25.88 -6.07
CA LEU A 891 -1.18 25.58 -7.44
C LEU A 891 -1.24 26.85 -8.29
N ASP A 892 -0.14 27.16 -8.96
CA ASP A 892 -0.04 28.20 -9.98
C ASP A 892 0.60 27.60 -11.23
N ALA A 893 -0.24 27.30 -12.20
CA ALA A 893 0.17 26.74 -13.48
C ALA A 893 0.54 27.82 -14.51
N SER A 894 0.44 29.11 -14.18
CA SER A 894 0.67 30.22 -15.13
C SER A 894 2.08 30.26 -15.72
N ASN A 895 3.05 29.68 -15.02
CA ASN A 895 4.45 29.60 -15.43
C ASN A 895 4.88 28.20 -15.91
N TRP A 896 3.96 27.29 -16.10
CA TRP A 896 4.31 25.96 -16.63
C TRP A 896 4.80 26.09 -18.07
N PRO A 897 5.76 25.28 -18.52
CA PRO A 897 6.04 25.14 -19.94
C PRO A 897 4.82 24.52 -20.64
N LEU A 898 4.66 24.76 -21.93
CA LEU A 898 3.72 24.00 -22.73
C LEU A 898 4.21 22.56 -22.85
N PHE A 899 3.31 21.63 -22.55
CA PHE A 899 3.57 20.20 -22.69
C PHE A 899 3.36 19.79 -24.15
N ASP A 900 4.30 19.02 -24.70
CA ASP A 900 4.14 18.44 -26.03
C ASP A 900 2.81 17.67 -26.12
N SER A 901 2.17 17.77 -27.25
CA SER A 901 0.84 17.20 -27.46
C SER A 901 0.68 16.67 -28.87
N GLY A 902 0.10 15.49 -29.02
CA GLY A 902 -0.16 14.85 -30.30
C GLY A 902 0.80 13.71 -30.67
N LEU A 903 0.76 13.33 -31.95
CA LEU A 903 1.66 12.34 -32.54
C LEU A 903 2.95 13.04 -33.00
N LEU A 904 4.07 12.70 -32.37
CA LEU A 904 5.37 13.31 -32.70
C LEU A 904 6.24 12.38 -33.52
N GLY A 905 5.96 11.09 -33.54
CA GLY A 905 6.67 10.07 -34.34
C GLY A 905 8.14 9.86 -33.91
N PRO A 906 9.02 9.39 -34.83
CA PRO A 906 8.68 8.95 -36.17
C PRO A 906 7.80 7.70 -36.18
N VAL A 907 6.81 7.64 -37.06
CA VAL A 907 6.03 6.43 -37.28
C VAL A 907 6.79 5.53 -38.24
N THR A 908 6.98 4.25 -37.87
CA THR A 908 7.75 3.28 -38.66
C THR A 908 7.04 1.94 -38.77
N LEU A 909 7.35 1.21 -39.82
CA LEU A 909 7.01 -0.19 -40.02
C LEU A 909 8.29 -1.02 -40.10
N THR A 910 8.41 -2.03 -39.23
CA THR A 910 9.56 -2.95 -39.23
C THR A 910 9.09 -4.34 -39.64
N PRO A 911 9.67 -4.94 -40.70
CA PRO A 911 9.31 -6.31 -41.06
C PRO A 911 9.75 -7.27 -39.97
N LEU A 912 8.88 -8.21 -39.63
CA LEU A 912 9.15 -9.24 -38.62
C LEU A 912 9.25 -10.63 -39.24
N LYS A 913 10.08 -11.46 -38.71
CA LYS A 913 10.10 -12.91 -38.93
C LYS A 913 9.86 -13.66 -37.65
N GLN A 914 9.18 -14.79 -37.75
CA GLN A 914 8.94 -15.65 -36.59
C GLN A 914 10.26 -16.30 -36.14
N LEU A 915 10.50 -16.29 -34.84
CA LEU A 915 11.64 -16.92 -34.23
C LEU A 915 11.30 -18.38 -33.89
N SER A 916 12.05 -19.34 -34.39
CA SER A 916 11.92 -20.77 -34.08
C SER A 916 12.82 -21.11 -32.88
N LEU A 917 12.24 -21.49 -31.74
CA LEU A 917 12.92 -21.78 -30.48
C LEU A 917 12.84 -23.27 -30.13
#